data_ec69420882c56ac6ee6c0e8a52a5b17d
#
_entry.id   ec69420882c56ac6ee6c0e8a52a5b17d
#
_cell.length_a   1.000
_cell.length_b   1.000
_cell.length_c   1.000
_cell.angle_alpha   90.00
_cell.angle_beta   90.00
_cell.angle_gamma   90.00
#
_symmetry.space_group_name_H-M   'P 1'
#
loop_
_entity.id
_entity.type
_entity.pdbx_description
1 polymer ?
#
loop_
_entity_poly.entity_id
_entity_poly.type
_entity_poly.pdbx_seq_one_letter_code
_entity_poly.pdbx_strand_id
1 'polypeptide(L)'
;MSHTSFTNRITRCPIAFEAEPAAEIEALFADLSPDLREVLAGTAGCAPYLKGLMEKQADWLRTALAGAPEDAIAAALAEIVATEASDSALRASLRIAKQRVALLAGLADLAGVYCLEQVTGALTDLADRATNTAMQFQVGQEIRRGKLPGMTEDDIVNSGGMVALAMGKMGAHELNYSSDIDLIMLFDDSKFEGDDFHEARASHIRATRKMSAMLSELTADGYVFRTDLRLRPDPAVTPVCVSMEAAERYYEGLGRTWERAAHIKARPCGGDIAAGNAYLTRLRPFIWRKHLDFAAIQDAHDMRLRIREHKGLHGDITLDSHDMKLGRGGIREIEFFTQTRQIIAGGRDEGLRQRGTVDGLAALASKGWIPDDVAQILTGHYRFHREVEHRVQMMRDTQTHKLPSTEGGFDRLARMMGEGDTGALKSRIHDALAEVHSVTEGFFAPDGTAADTRELDQAEAEIVRRWETYPCLRSARAVEIFNRLKPDLLARLADAPRPHDALIQFDGFLSRLPAGVQLFSLFEANPTLVDLIVDIAATAPALAAYLGHNAQVLDAVIGGGFFEDWPGAEALFAQLVARLETLPDYEARLDGTRRWMKEWHFRIGVHLLRGLIPTREAGTQYTDLADAVIRAIWPVVVDNFAVKHGNPPGAGAAIIGMGSLGARSLTATSDLDLIMIYDPEGEDMSDGRRPLATRTYYARLTQAFLTALSAPMAEGRLYEVDMRLRPSGRQGPVATSIDSFRAYQKDEAWTWEHLALTRARVVTGPDSVAAAYEAARAEVMAFDRDPAKVVADVIDMRNRIAEAKTGGGALDAKLGVGHLQDVELVAQAAALLSHDTARDPASQIAQGVASGWFSDAQGRAMSDSHDLMWRLQAASKLLSDGPLDLDALGRGGQDLLLRETGAESEAALVEDLENKARAAALAIDEVLASPPG
;
A
#
# COMPACT_ATOMS: atom_id res chain seq x y z
N MET A 1 -36.80 -14.53 4.55
CA MET A 1 -37.55 -13.56 3.72
C MET A 1 -38.33 -14.35 2.69
N SER A 2 -39.67 -14.14 2.54
CA SER A 2 -40.42 -14.80 1.50
C SER A 2 -39.95 -14.26 0.17
N HIS A 3 -39.28 -15.09 -0.63
CA HIS A 3 -38.84 -14.69 -1.97
C HIS A 3 -40.10 -14.46 -2.85
N THR A 4 -40.14 -13.32 -3.55
CA THR A 4 -41.23 -12.95 -4.47
C THR A 4 -41.18 -13.87 -5.69
N SER A 5 -42.34 -14.31 -6.20
CA SER A 5 -42.44 -15.18 -7.38
C SER A 5 -41.74 -14.57 -8.61
N PHE A 6 -41.31 -15.43 -9.54
CA PHE A 6 -40.66 -15.02 -10.80
C PHE A 6 -41.46 -13.94 -11.52
N THR A 7 -42.78 -14.14 -11.69
CA THR A 7 -43.69 -13.23 -12.42
C THR A 7 -43.65 -11.80 -11.87
N ASN A 8 -43.65 -11.64 -10.53
CA ASN A 8 -43.66 -10.32 -9.90
C ASN A 8 -42.36 -9.53 -10.04
N ARG A 9 -41.31 -10.14 -10.58
CA ARG A 9 -39.97 -9.55 -10.73
C ARG A 9 -39.60 -9.27 -12.18
N ILE A 10 -40.48 -9.58 -13.15
CA ILE A 10 -40.27 -9.31 -14.58
C ILE A 10 -40.15 -7.81 -14.78
N THR A 11 -39.03 -7.36 -15.37
CA THR A 11 -38.79 -5.94 -15.67
C THR A 11 -38.62 -5.65 -17.16
N ARG A 12 -38.40 -6.71 -17.98
CA ARG A 12 -38.27 -6.63 -19.43
C ARG A 12 -38.72 -7.93 -20.08
N CYS A 13 -39.05 -7.88 -21.39
CA CYS A 13 -39.40 -9.07 -22.17
C CYS A 13 -38.55 -9.11 -23.45
N PRO A 14 -37.96 -10.24 -23.82
CA PRO A 14 -37.38 -10.44 -25.14
C PRO A 14 -38.46 -10.34 -26.22
N ILE A 15 -38.09 -9.76 -27.37
CA ILE A 15 -38.99 -9.65 -28.53
C ILE A 15 -38.66 -10.79 -29.48
N ALA A 16 -39.62 -11.60 -29.89
CA ALA A 16 -39.40 -12.71 -30.78
C ALA A 16 -38.75 -12.27 -32.11
N PHE A 17 -37.63 -12.89 -32.49
CA PHE A 17 -37.03 -12.72 -33.81
C PHE A 17 -37.67 -13.65 -34.87
N GLU A 18 -37.88 -14.91 -34.51
CA GLU A 18 -38.60 -15.90 -35.35
C GLU A 18 -39.97 -16.17 -34.75
N ALA A 19 -41.02 -15.98 -35.58
CA ALA A 19 -42.40 -16.05 -35.11
C ALA A 19 -42.89 -17.49 -34.88
N GLU A 20 -42.43 -18.47 -35.66
CA GLU A 20 -42.85 -19.85 -35.57
C GLU A 20 -42.41 -20.52 -34.26
N PRO A 21 -41.11 -20.50 -33.86
CA PRO A 21 -40.68 -21.00 -32.57
C PRO A 21 -41.35 -20.32 -31.35
N ALA A 22 -41.64 -19.02 -31.47
CA ALA A 22 -42.36 -18.27 -30.43
C ALA A 22 -43.79 -18.78 -30.25
N ALA A 23 -44.54 -18.97 -31.35
CA ALA A 23 -45.92 -19.48 -31.33
C ALA A 23 -46.01 -20.93 -30.79
N GLU A 24 -45.04 -21.77 -31.11
CA GLU A 24 -44.98 -23.15 -30.58
C GLU A 24 -44.82 -23.16 -29.05
N ILE A 25 -43.94 -22.35 -28.49
CA ILE A 25 -43.73 -22.25 -27.03
C ILE A 25 -44.90 -21.53 -26.36
N GLU A 26 -45.49 -20.52 -26.97
CA GLU A 26 -46.70 -19.89 -26.45
C GLU A 26 -47.86 -20.88 -26.32
N ALA A 27 -48.02 -21.76 -27.32
CA ALA A 27 -49.02 -22.83 -27.30
C ALA A 27 -48.69 -23.91 -26.25
N LEU A 28 -47.43 -24.29 -26.09
CA LEU A 28 -46.98 -25.26 -25.10
C LEU A 28 -47.25 -24.80 -23.65
N PHE A 29 -47.15 -23.49 -23.36
CA PHE A 29 -47.32 -22.90 -22.06
C PHE A 29 -48.58 -22.02 -21.95
N ALA A 30 -49.62 -22.35 -22.69
CA ALA A 30 -50.88 -21.60 -22.75
C ALA A 30 -51.57 -21.47 -21.36
N ASP A 31 -51.26 -22.36 -20.42
CA ASP A 31 -51.73 -22.38 -19.03
C ASP A 31 -51.05 -21.33 -18.10
N LEU A 32 -49.98 -20.72 -18.53
CA LEU A 32 -49.26 -19.71 -17.71
C LEU A 32 -49.85 -18.31 -17.87
N SER A 33 -49.46 -17.39 -16.98
CA SER A 33 -49.86 -15.97 -17.07
C SER A 33 -49.38 -15.31 -18.38
N PRO A 34 -50.07 -14.26 -18.86
CA PRO A 34 -49.67 -13.56 -20.10
C PRO A 34 -48.19 -13.11 -20.09
N ASP A 35 -47.71 -12.50 -18.98
CA ASP A 35 -46.34 -11.99 -18.84
C ASP A 35 -45.30 -13.13 -18.98
N LEU A 36 -45.56 -14.29 -18.37
CA LEU A 36 -44.68 -15.44 -18.50
C LEU A 36 -44.69 -15.98 -19.93
N ARG A 37 -45.85 -16.07 -20.58
CA ARG A 37 -45.94 -16.52 -21.97
C ARG A 37 -45.17 -15.60 -22.91
N GLU A 38 -45.27 -14.28 -22.71
CA GLU A 38 -44.51 -13.29 -23.50
C GLU A 38 -43.02 -13.49 -23.37
N VAL A 39 -42.48 -13.65 -22.12
CA VAL A 39 -41.06 -13.92 -21.86
C VAL A 39 -40.63 -15.21 -22.54
N LEU A 40 -41.38 -16.31 -22.39
CA LEU A 40 -41.05 -17.61 -22.98
C LEU A 40 -41.11 -17.59 -24.52
N ALA A 41 -42.14 -17.01 -25.10
CA ALA A 41 -42.25 -16.88 -26.54
C ALA A 41 -41.18 -16.01 -27.15
N GLY A 42 -40.90 -14.83 -26.55
CA GLY A 42 -39.82 -13.94 -26.98
C GLY A 42 -38.47 -14.61 -26.92
N THR A 43 -38.20 -15.34 -25.82
CA THR A 43 -36.96 -16.12 -25.64
C THR A 43 -36.84 -17.22 -26.71
N ALA A 44 -37.90 -18.00 -26.94
CA ALA A 44 -37.89 -19.09 -27.91
C ALA A 44 -37.65 -18.62 -29.34
N GLY A 45 -38.26 -17.48 -29.71
CA GLY A 45 -38.06 -16.87 -31.05
C GLY A 45 -36.64 -16.34 -31.25
N CYS A 46 -35.84 -16.14 -30.16
CA CYS A 46 -34.46 -15.65 -30.25
C CYS A 46 -33.39 -16.71 -30.01
N ALA A 47 -33.63 -17.68 -29.11
CA ALA A 47 -32.63 -18.61 -28.60
C ALA A 47 -33.06 -20.08 -28.80
N PRO A 48 -32.69 -20.72 -29.94
CA PRO A 48 -33.01 -22.12 -30.19
C PRO A 48 -32.56 -23.07 -29.09
N TYR A 49 -31.46 -22.80 -28.43
CA TYR A 49 -30.99 -23.64 -27.31
C TYR A 49 -31.96 -23.57 -26.13
N LEU A 50 -32.36 -22.39 -25.69
CA LEU A 50 -33.33 -22.23 -24.61
C LEU A 50 -34.71 -22.83 -24.96
N LYS A 51 -35.18 -22.66 -26.22
CA LYS A 51 -36.37 -23.32 -26.73
C LYS A 51 -36.32 -24.81 -26.51
N GLY A 52 -35.22 -25.46 -26.94
CA GLY A 52 -35.07 -26.92 -26.77
C GLY A 52 -35.04 -27.37 -25.31
N LEU A 53 -34.54 -26.51 -24.39
CA LEU A 53 -34.62 -26.78 -22.95
C LEU A 53 -36.04 -26.60 -22.40
N MET A 54 -36.79 -25.59 -22.87
CA MET A 54 -38.17 -25.40 -22.46
C MET A 54 -39.02 -26.63 -22.86
N GLU A 55 -38.85 -27.19 -24.04
CA GLU A 55 -39.52 -28.39 -24.49
C GLU A 55 -39.15 -29.60 -23.65
N LYS A 56 -37.88 -29.81 -23.39
CA LYS A 56 -37.41 -30.96 -22.60
C LYS A 56 -37.77 -30.93 -21.12
N GLN A 57 -37.87 -29.71 -20.55
CA GLN A 57 -38.07 -29.54 -19.12
C GLN A 57 -39.42 -28.84 -18.81
N ALA A 58 -40.42 -28.98 -19.72
CA ALA A 58 -41.69 -28.22 -19.67
C ALA A 58 -42.43 -28.36 -18.34
N ASP A 59 -42.59 -29.58 -17.79
CA ASP A 59 -43.30 -29.81 -16.53
C ASP A 59 -42.54 -29.25 -15.34
N TRP A 60 -41.21 -29.43 -15.30
CA TRP A 60 -40.37 -28.85 -14.29
C TRP A 60 -40.42 -27.31 -14.33
N LEU A 61 -40.34 -26.74 -15.53
CA LEU A 61 -40.35 -25.27 -15.73
C LEU A 61 -41.64 -24.62 -15.22
N ARG A 62 -42.83 -25.24 -15.46
CA ARG A 62 -44.11 -24.78 -14.91
C ARG A 62 -44.03 -24.63 -13.39
N THR A 63 -43.47 -25.65 -12.72
CA THR A 63 -43.35 -25.67 -11.28
C THR A 63 -42.35 -24.60 -10.79
N ALA A 64 -41.24 -24.46 -11.49
CA ALA A 64 -40.16 -23.51 -11.15
C ALA A 64 -40.65 -22.04 -11.29
N LEU A 65 -41.43 -21.72 -12.33
CA LEU A 65 -41.93 -20.36 -12.57
C LEU A 65 -43.06 -19.95 -11.61
N ALA A 66 -43.69 -20.90 -10.93
CA ALA A 66 -44.73 -20.60 -9.94
C ALA A 66 -44.15 -20.00 -8.64
N GLY A 67 -42.87 -20.28 -8.35
CA GLY A 67 -42.16 -19.85 -7.15
C GLY A 67 -41.04 -18.83 -7.41
N ALA A 68 -40.17 -18.71 -6.44
CA ALA A 68 -38.93 -17.93 -6.59
C ALA A 68 -37.88 -18.73 -7.37
N PRO A 69 -37.16 -18.14 -8.32
CA PRO A 69 -36.13 -18.86 -9.09
C PRO A 69 -34.98 -19.39 -8.23
N GLU A 70 -34.64 -18.72 -7.15
CA GLU A 70 -33.64 -19.15 -6.18
C GLU A 70 -33.96 -20.50 -5.57
N ASP A 71 -35.20 -20.71 -5.16
CA ASP A 71 -35.65 -21.96 -4.53
C ASP A 71 -35.64 -23.13 -5.54
N ALA A 72 -36.04 -22.87 -6.78
CA ALA A 72 -36.05 -23.87 -7.85
C ALA A 72 -34.62 -24.27 -8.27
N ILE A 73 -33.69 -23.31 -8.31
CA ILE A 73 -32.28 -23.58 -8.57
C ILE A 73 -31.66 -24.38 -7.42
N ALA A 74 -31.91 -23.97 -6.17
CA ALA A 74 -31.41 -24.69 -4.99
C ALA A 74 -31.93 -26.16 -4.96
N ALA A 75 -33.20 -26.37 -5.29
CA ALA A 75 -33.76 -27.73 -5.40
C ALA A 75 -33.08 -28.56 -6.52
N ALA A 76 -32.86 -27.98 -7.70
CA ALA A 76 -32.18 -28.64 -8.80
C ALA A 76 -30.71 -29.01 -8.43
N LEU A 77 -30.02 -28.17 -7.67
CA LEU A 77 -28.66 -28.46 -7.17
C LEU A 77 -28.66 -29.56 -6.08
N ALA A 78 -29.68 -29.61 -5.25
CA ALA A 78 -29.82 -30.60 -4.19
C ALA A 78 -30.03 -32.05 -4.76
N GLU A 79 -30.60 -32.17 -5.96
CA GLU A 79 -30.75 -33.44 -6.65
C GLU A 79 -29.42 -34.08 -7.09
N ILE A 80 -28.32 -33.28 -7.13
CA ILE A 80 -26.98 -33.81 -7.46
C ILE A 80 -26.36 -34.47 -6.22
N VAL A 81 -26.35 -35.81 -6.15
CA VAL A 81 -25.85 -36.59 -5.01
C VAL A 81 -24.78 -37.59 -5.46
N ALA A 82 -23.66 -37.66 -4.75
CA ALA A 82 -22.55 -38.60 -5.08
C ALA A 82 -22.75 -39.99 -4.53
N THR A 83 -23.53 -40.15 -3.47
CA THR A 83 -23.74 -41.44 -2.78
C THR A 83 -24.80 -42.29 -3.48
N GLU A 84 -24.54 -43.58 -3.65
CA GLU A 84 -25.42 -44.59 -4.21
C GLU A 84 -25.66 -44.53 -5.75
N ALA A 85 -25.13 -43.52 -6.45
CA ALA A 85 -25.31 -43.43 -7.89
C ALA A 85 -24.31 -44.32 -8.67
N SER A 86 -24.78 -44.96 -9.74
CA SER A 86 -23.89 -45.52 -10.76
C SER A 86 -23.26 -44.36 -11.57
N ASP A 87 -22.14 -44.61 -12.25
CA ASP A 87 -21.52 -43.62 -13.13
C ASP A 87 -22.53 -43.03 -14.14
N SER A 88 -23.36 -43.88 -14.75
CA SER A 88 -24.39 -43.45 -15.71
C SER A 88 -25.49 -42.60 -15.08
N ALA A 89 -25.93 -42.95 -13.88
CA ALA A 89 -26.99 -42.23 -13.18
C ALA A 89 -26.47 -40.83 -12.75
N LEU A 90 -25.24 -40.75 -12.24
CA LEU A 90 -24.65 -39.44 -11.87
C LEU A 90 -24.43 -38.57 -13.12
N ARG A 91 -23.96 -39.12 -14.22
CA ARG A 91 -23.82 -38.38 -15.49
C ARG A 91 -25.14 -37.80 -15.96
N ALA A 92 -26.25 -38.57 -15.86
CA ALA A 92 -27.58 -38.08 -16.23
C ALA A 92 -28.08 -36.99 -15.28
N SER A 93 -27.98 -37.21 -13.96
CA SER A 93 -28.35 -36.22 -12.94
C SER A 93 -27.64 -34.87 -13.11
N LEU A 94 -26.33 -34.87 -13.29
CA LEU A 94 -25.54 -33.68 -13.54
C LEU A 94 -26.01 -32.89 -14.76
N ARG A 95 -26.37 -33.59 -15.84
CA ARG A 95 -26.83 -32.93 -17.09
C ARG A 95 -28.24 -32.38 -16.97
N ILE A 96 -29.12 -33.08 -16.29
CA ILE A 96 -30.47 -32.57 -15.99
C ILE A 96 -30.40 -31.33 -15.13
N ALA A 97 -29.55 -31.31 -14.08
CA ALA A 97 -29.34 -30.12 -13.26
C ALA A 97 -28.78 -28.97 -14.10
N LYS A 98 -27.80 -29.22 -14.98
CA LYS A 98 -27.30 -28.19 -15.92
C LYS A 98 -28.40 -27.63 -16.81
N GLN A 99 -29.24 -28.49 -17.38
CA GLN A 99 -30.35 -28.03 -18.24
C GLN A 99 -31.31 -27.12 -17.45
N ARG A 100 -31.70 -27.51 -16.24
CA ARG A 100 -32.64 -26.78 -15.38
C ARG A 100 -32.08 -25.45 -14.94
N VAL A 101 -30.83 -25.43 -14.42
CA VAL A 101 -30.18 -24.19 -13.95
C VAL A 101 -29.91 -23.25 -15.13
N ALA A 102 -29.40 -23.76 -16.25
CA ALA A 102 -29.17 -22.96 -17.45
C ALA A 102 -30.47 -22.35 -18.00
N LEU A 103 -31.56 -23.13 -18.04
CA LEU A 103 -32.86 -22.63 -18.50
C LEU A 103 -33.37 -21.52 -17.59
N LEU A 104 -33.43 -21.77 -16.28
CA LEU A 104 -34.06 -20.82 -15.35
C LEU A 104 -33.21 -19.57 -15.15
N ALA A 105 -31.87 -19.70 -15.04
CA ALA A 105 -30.96 -18.56 -14.97
C ALA A 105 -31.00 -17.72 -16.27
N GLY A 106 -31.08 -18.38 -17.43
CA GLY A 106 -31.24 -17.69 -18.73
C GLY A 106 -32.54 -16.91 -18.83
N LEU A 107 -33.66 -17.52 -18.44
CA LEU A 107 -34.94 -16.84 -18.41
C LEU A 107 -34.98 -15.69 -17.41
N ALA A 108 -34.40 -15.90 -16.21
CA ALA A 108 -34.34 -14.84 -15.19
C ALA A 108 -33.46 -13.67 -15.63
N ASP A 109 -32.37 -13.92 -16.35
CA ASP A 109 -31.51 -12.89 -16.95
C ASP A 109 -32.28 -12.13 -18.07
N LEU A 110 -32.91 -12.83 -19.00
CA LEU A 110 -33.63 -12.24 -20.11
C LEU A 110 -34.86 -11.45 -19.66
N ALA A 111 -35.54 -11.91 -18.62
CA ALA A 111 -36.70 -11.23 -18.03
C ALA A 111 -36.31 -10.10 -17.06
N GLY A 112 -35.03 -9.84 -16.81
CA GLY A 112 -34.55 -8.87 -15.83
C GLY A 112 -34.93 -9.19 -14.38
N VAL A 113 -35.26 -10.46 -14.10
CA VAL A 113 -35.52 -11.00 -12.74
C VAL A 113 -34.24 -11.12 -11.94
N TYR A 114 -33.15 -11.50 -12.59
CA TYR A 114 -31.79 -11.56 -12.04
C TYR A 114 -30.92 -10.44 -12.59
N CYS A 115 -30.12 -9.85 -11.70
CA CYS A 115 -28.97 -9.06 -12.09
C CYS A 115 -27.80 -9.99 -12.52
N LEU A 116 -26.76 -9.40 -13.11
CA LEU A 116 -25.58 -10.16 -13.57
C LEU A 116 -25.03 -11.09 -12.48
N GLU A 117 -24.83 -10.55 -11.27
CA GLU A 117 -24.22 -11.27 -10.15
C GLU A 117 -25.04 -12.49 -9.71
N GLN A 118 -26.37 -12.39 -9.78
CA GLN A 118 -27.27 -13.51 -9.49
C GLN A 118 -27.19 -14.59 -10.56
N VAL A 119 -27.12 -14.22 -11.82
CA VAL A 119 -26.96 -15.18 -12.95
C VAL A 119 -25.64 -15.92 -12.84
N THR A 120 -24.55 -15.18 -12.69
CA THR A 120 -23.19 -15.76 -12.61
C THR A 120 -23.00 -16.59 -11.34
N GLY A 121 -23.60 -16.16 -10.22
CA GLY A 121 -23.65 -16.92 -8.97
C GLY A 121 -24.32 -18.27 -9.14
N ALA A 122 -25.54 -18.32 -9.69
CA ALA A 122 -26.27 -19.56 -9.93
C ALA A 122 -25.52 -20.55 -10.85
N LEU A 123 -24.85 -20.04 -11.88
CA LEU A 123 -24.02 -20.85 -12.78
C LEU A 123 -22.74 -21.35 -12.07
N THR A 124 -22.16 -20.54 -11.19
CA THR A 124 -20.98 -20.91 -10.41
C THR A 124 -21.32 -21.96 -9.35
N ASP A 125 -22.44 -21.82 -8.66
CA ASP A 125 -22.93 -22.81 -7.68
C ASP A 125 -23.16 -24.19 -8.31
N LEU A 126 -23.70 -24.19 -9.55
CA LEU A 126 -23.81 -25.43 -10.34
C LEU A 126 -22.43 -26.01 -10.65
N ALA A 127 -21.48 -25.18 -11.05
CA ALA A 127 -20.12 -25.65 -11.38
C ALA A 127 -19.41 -26.21 -10.15
N ASP A 128 -19.52 -25.54 -9.00
CA ASP A 128 -18.97 -25.99 -7.73
C ASP A 128 -19.57 -27.33 -7.31
N ARG A 129 -20.89 -27.43 -7.32
CA ARG A 129 -21.62 -28.63 -6.95
C ARG A 129 -21.27 -29.80 -7.87
N ALA A 130 -21.25 -29.59 -9.20
CA ALA A 130 -20.94 -30.59 -10.18
C ALA A 130 -19.49 -31.07 -10.06
N THR A 131 -18.53 -30.15 -9.89
CA THR A 131 -17.11 -30.47 -9.72
C THR A 131 -16.89 -31.28 -8.45
N ASN A 132 -17.41 -30.82 -7.31
CA ASN A 132 -17.24 -31.53 -6.04
C ASN A 132 -17.86 -32.91 -6.06
N THR A 133 -19.08 -33.06 -6.55
CA THR A 133 -19.77 -34.35 -6.61
C THR A 133 -19.09 -35.34 -7.54
N ALA A 134 -18.68 -34.89 -8.75
CA ALA A 134 -17.94 -35.73 -9.69
C ALA A 134 -16.58 -36.17 -9.11
N MET A 135 -15.89 -35.26 -8.37
CA MET A 135 -14.63 -35.58 -7.73
C MET A 135 -14.82 -36.60 -6.59
N GLN A 136 -15.77 -36.39 -5.68
CA GLN A 136 -16.10 -37.32 -4.59
C GLN A 136 -16.43 -38.71 -5.14
N PHE A 137 -17.22 -38.76 -6.21
CA PHE A 137 -17.56 -40.05 -6.86
C PHE A 137 -16.32 -40.75 -7.39
N GLN A 138 -15.46 -40.06 -8.16
CA GLN A 138 -14.30 -40.72 -8.80
C GLN A 138 -13.22 -41.10 -7.78
N VAL A 139 -12.97 -40.25 -6.77
CA VAL A 139 -12.04 -40.58 -5.67
C VAL A 139 -12.59 -41.70 -4.82
N GLY A 140 -13.90 -41.70 -4.53
CA GLY A 140 -14.56 -42.80 -3.83
C GLY A 140 -14.41 -44.16 -4.55
N GLN A 141 -14.41 -44.15 -5.89
CA GLN A 141 -14.12 -45.39 -6.66
C GLN A 141 -12.66 -45.88 -6.48
N GLU A 142 -11.69 -44.95 -6.38
CA GLU A 142 -10.29 -45.35 -6.15
C GLU A 142 -10.09 -45.83 -4.69
N ILE A 143 -10.76 -45.25 -3.70
CA ILE A 143 -10.75 -45.65 -2.28
C ILE A 143 -11.34 -47.08 -2.17
N ARG A 144 -12.55 -47.36 -2.71
CA ARG A 144 -13.22 -48.66 -2.66
C ARG A 144 -12.45 -49.74 -3.37
N ARG A 145 -11.58 -49.41 -4.32
CA ARG A 145 -10.65 -50.34 -4.99
C ARG A 145 -9.34 -50.55 -4.23
N GLY A 146 -9.16 -49.94 -3.07
CA GLY A 146 -7.92 -49.99 -2.29
C GLY A 146 -6.73 -49.31 -2.98
N LYS A 147 -6.98 -48.34 -3.89
CA LYS A 147 -5.97 -47.66 -4.69
C LYS A 147 -5.53 -46.31 -4.12
N LEU A 148 -6.11 -45.89 -2.99
CA LEU A 148 -5.71 -44.72 -2.26
C LEU A 148 -5.30 -45.14 -0.84
N PRO A 149 -3.99 -45.36 -0.59
CA PRO A 149 -3.49 -45.89 0.65
C PRO A 149 -3.93 -45.11 1.87
N GLY A 150 -4.25 -45.81 2.97
CA GLY A 150 -4.64 -45.17 4.24
C GLY A 150 -6.02 -44.50 4.26
N MET A 151 -6.72 -44.37 3.13
CA MET A 151 -8.02 -43.74 3.03
C MET A 151 -9.17 -44.73 3.16
N THR A 152 -10.24 -44.29 3.81
CA THR A 152 -11.48 -45.07 4.08
C THR A 152 -12.69 -44.44 3.40
N GLU A 153 -13.87 -45.00 3.53
CA GLU A 153 -15.12 -44.42 2.98
C GLU A 153 -15.47 -43.08 3.63
N ASP A 154 -15.05 -42.85 4.86
CA ASP A 154 -15.24 -41.56 5.55
C ASP A 154 -14.44 -40.41 4.90
N ASP A 155 -13.33 -40.73 4.22
CA ASP A 155 -12.50 -39.76 3.52
C ASP A 155 -13.05 -39.34 2.16
N ILE A 156 -14.13 -39.98 1.68
CA ILE A 156 -14.79 -39.63 0.41
C ILE A 156 -15.34 -38.21 0.47
N VAL A 157 -15.84 -37.78 1.60
CA VAL A 157 -16.41 -36.43 1.79
C VAL A 157 -15.37 -35.31 1.50
N ASN A 158 -14.10 -35.58 1.86
CA ASN A 158 -12.96 -34.68 1.60
C ASN A 158 -12.14 -35.13 0.38
N SER A 159 -12.71 -36.05 -0.46
CA SER A 159 -12.06 -36.56 -1.66
C SER A 159 -10.64 -37.09 -1.42
N GLY A 160 -10.40 -37.81 -0.28
CA GLY A 160 -9.10 -38.36 0.06
C GLY A 160 -7.94 -37.37 0.10
N GLY A 161 -8.20 -36.12 0.49
CA GLY A 161 -7.20 -35.04 0.53
C GLY A 161 -6.98 -34.34 -0.80
N MET A 162 -7.80 -34.59 -1.81
CA MET A 162 -7.77 -33.89 -3.10
C MET A 162 -8.54 -32.59 -3.01
N VAL A 163 -8.06 -31.55 -3.72
CA VAL A 163 -8.65 -30.20 -3.77
C VAL A 163 -8.80 -29.77 -5.22
N ALA A 164 -9.96 -29.22 -5.55
CA ALA A 164 -10.17 -28.45 -6.77
C ALA A 164 -10.14 -26.96 -6.43
N LEU A 165 -9.17 -26.24 -7.02
CA LEU A 165 -9.15 -24.77 -6.98
C LEU A 165 -9.87 -24.26 -8.23
N ALA A 166 -10.96 -23.51 -8.04
CA ALA A 166 -11.60 -22.75 -9.09
C ALA A 166 -10.77 -21.52 -9.40
N MET A 167 -10.48 -21.33 -10.68
CA MET A 167 -9.70 -20.22 -11.21
C MET A 167 -10.58 -19.33 -12.09
N GLY A 168 -10.03 -18.23 -12.57
CA GLY A 168 -10.69 -17.36 -13.53
C GLY A 168 -12.07 -16.90 -13.10
N LYS A 169 -13.05 -16.94 -14.01
CA LYS A 169 -14.43 -16.49 -13.75
C LYS A 169 -15.13 -17.35 -12.69
N MET A 170 -14.90 -18.67 -12.68
CA MET A 170 -15.48 -19.56 -11.67
C MET A 170 -14.94 -19.22 -10.27
N GLY A 171 -13.64 -18.96 -10.16
CA GLY A 171 -13.00 -18.58 -8.88
C GLY A 171 -13.55 -17.26 -8.30
N ALA A 172 -13.94 -16.32 -9.15
CA ALA A 172 -14.52 -15.04 -8.79
C ALA A 172 -16.06 -15.06 -8.57
N HIS A 173 -16.74 -16.17 -8.70
CA HIS A 173 -18.21 -16.28 -8.80
C HIS A 173 -18.81 -15.48 -9.98
N GLU A 174 -18.05 -15.33 -11.06
CA GLU A 174 -18.41 -14.57 -12.26
C GLU A 174 -18.58 -15.50 -13.49
N LEU A 175 -19.00 -16.77 -13.32
CA LEU A 175 -19.02 -17.73 -14.42
C LEU A 175 -20.02 -17.32 -15.51
N ASN A 176 -19.60 -17.39 -16.77
CA ASN A 176 -20.43 -17.07 -17.91
C ASN A 176 -21.48 -18.14 -18.18
N TYR A 177 -22.49 -17.74 -18.99
CA TYR A 177 -23.57 -18.62 -19.38
C TYR A 177 -23.09 -19.91 -20.11
N SER A 178 -22.18 -19.79 -21.06
CA SER A 178 -21.53 -20.94 -21.71
C SER A 178 -20.01 -20.79 -21.65
N SER A 179 -19.45 -21.21 -20.53
CA SER A 179 -18.00 -21.10 -20.25
C SER A 179 -17.39 -22.49 -20.09
N ASP A 180 -16.08 -22.57 -20.27
CA ASP A 180 -15.27 -23.58 -19.61
C ASP A 180 -15.09 -23.22 -18.13
N ILE A 181 -14.78 -24.24 -17.33
CA ILE A 181 -14.36 -24.08 -15.94
C ILE A 181 -12.86 -24.29 -15.85
N ASP A 182 -12.16 -23.26 -15.38
CA ASP A 182 -10.72 -23.30 -15.14
C ASP A 182 -10.45 -23.90 -13.77
N LEU A 183 -9.74 -25.03 -13.71
CA LEU A 183 -9.45 -25.74 -12.46
C LEU A 183 -7.94 -26.05 -12.32
N ILE A 184 -7.42 -25.87 -11.09
CA ILE A 184 -6.15 -26.47 -10.67
C ILE A 184 -6.46 -27.59 -9.68
N MET A 185 -6.07 -28.82 -10.05
CA MET A 185 -6.29 -29.98 -9.21
C MET A 185 -5.05 -30.28 -8.39
N LEU A 186 -5.22 -30.28 -7.07
CA LEU A 186 -4.16 -30.52 -6.11
C LEU A 186 -4.52 -31.68 -5.19
N PHE A 187 -3.52 -32.27 -4.52
CA PHE A 187 -3.73 -33.18 -3.40
C PHE A 187 -2.75 -32.88 -2.27
N ASP A 188 -3.19 -33.12 -1.04
CA ASP A 188 -2.38 -32.97 0.16
C ASP A 188 -1.44 -34.17 0.30
N ASP A 189 -0.20 -33.94 -0.09
CA ASP A 189 0.85 -34.98 -0.06
C ASP A 189 1.33 -35.31 1.35
N SER A 190 1.06 -34.46 2.35
CA SER A 190 1.41 -34.73 3.76
C SER A 190 0.67 -35.93 4.34
N LYS A 191 -0.39 -36.40 3.68
CA LYS A 191 -1.17 -37.59 4.08
C LYS A 191 -0.56 -38.92 3.61
N PHE A 192 0.50 -38.90 2.79
CA PHE A 192 1.07 -40.09 2.15
C PHE A 192 2.60 -40.09 2.27
N GLU A 193 3.17 -41.19 2.79
CA GLU A 193 4.60 -41.32 2.97
C GLU A 193 5.20 -42.45 2.07
N GLY A 194 6.44 -42.30 1.65
CA GLY A 194 7.18 -43.31 0.94
C GLY A 194 6.51 -43.84 -0.34
N ASP A 195 6.31 -45.14 -0.45
CA ASP A 195 5.70 -45.79 -1.64
C ASP A 195 4.23 -45.43 -1.81
N ASP A 196 3.51 -45.14 -0.72
CA ASP A 196 2.09 -44.73 -0.72
C ASP A 196 1.88 -43.43 -1.49
N PHE A 197 2.84 -42.53 -1.47
CA PHE A 197 2.78 -41.29 -2.26
C PHE A 197 2.64 -41.55 -3.76
N HIS A 198 3.39 -42.51 -4.30
CA HIS A 198 3.34 -42.80 -5.74
C HIS A 198 2.00 -43.42 -6.16
N GLU A 199 1.43 -44.28 -5.31
CA GLU A 199 0.12 -44.90 -5.58
C GLU A 199 -1.00 -43.87 -5.44
N ALA A 200 -0.99 -43.00 -4.40
CA ALA A 200 -1.92 -41.93 -4.18
C ALA A 200 -1.89 -40.92 -5.34
N ARG A 201 -0.69 -40.46 -5.75
CA ARG A 201 -0.51 -39.59 -6.92
C ARG A 201 -1.13 -40.19 -8.19
N ALA A 202 -0.87 -41.45 -8.48
CA ALA A 202 -1.42 -42.08 -9.66
C ALA A 202 -2.96 -42.17 -9.59
N SER A 203 -3.53 -42.40 -8.39
CA SER A 203 -4.96 -42.48 -8.16
C SER A 203 -5.63 -41.11 -8.32
N HIS A 204 -5.07 -40.03 -7.77
CA HIS A 204 -5.60 -38.67 -7.94
C HIS A 204 -5.55 -38.23 -9.40
N ILE A 205 -4.50 -38.58 -10.16
CA ILE A 205 -4.43 -38.28 -11.60
C ILE A 205 -5.54 -39.01 -12.37
N ARG A 206 -5.80 -40.32 -12.03
CA ARG A 206 -6.88 -41.08 -12.68
C ARG A 206 -8.26 -40.52 -12.34
N ALA A 207 -8.50 -40.17 -11.06
CA ALA A 207 -9.73 -39.56 -10.60
C ALA A 207 -9.99 -38.20 -11.31
N THR A 208 -8.96 -37.35 -11.42
CA THR A 208 -9.05 -36.07 -12.16
C THR A 208 -9.45 -36.27 -13.62
N ARG A 209 -8.81 -37.19 -14.32
CA ARG A 209 -9.13 -37.47 -15.75
C ARG A 209 -10.57 -37.93 -15.92
N LYS A 210 -11.05 -38.85 -15.03
CA LYS A 210 -12.41 -39.38 -15.08
C LYS A 210 -13.43 -38.31 -14.69
N MET A 211 -13.13 -37.46 -13.70
CA MET A 211 -13.96 -36.30 -13.32
C MET A 211 -14.11 -35.32 -14.51
N SER A 212 -13.01 -34.97 -15.13
CA SER A 212 -13.02 -34.08 -16.31
C SER A 212 -13.84 -34.67 -17.46
N ALA A 213 -13.67 -35.98 -17.75
CA ALA A 213 -14.46 -36.69 -18.75
C ALA A 213 -15.95 -36.73 -18.38
N MET A 214 -16.30 -37.00 -17.10
CA MET A 214 -17.69 -37.02 -16.62
C MET A 214 -18.40 -35.67 -16.86
N LEU A 215 -17.70 -34.57 -16.68
CA LEU A 215 -18.26 -33.22 -16.85
C LEU A 215 -18.30 -32.77 -18.32
N SER A 216 -17.29 -33.11 -19.12
CA SER A 216 -17.07 -32.52 -20.46
C SER A 216 -17.57 -33.40 -21.61
N GLU A 217 -17.72 -34.71 -21.43
CA GLU A 217 -18.18 -35.61 -22.52
C GLU A 217 -19.61 -35.33 -22.95
N LEU A 218 -19.83 -35.23 -24.27
CA LEU A 218 -21.15 -35.03 -24.87
C LEU A 218 -21.91 -36.38 -24.86
N THR A 219 -23.10 -36.36 -24.28
CA THR A 219 -24.04 -37.50 -24.27
C THR A 219 -25.38 -37.10 -24.94
N ALA A 220 -26.37 -38.00 -24.94
CA ALA A 220 -27.72 -37.67 -25.43
C ALA A 220 -28.35 -36.49 -24.64
N ASP A 221 -27.95 -36.30 -23.38
CA ASP A 221 -28.42 -35.21 -22.52
C ASP A 221 -27.50 -33.99 -22.56
N GLY A 222 -26.52 -33.95 -23.45
CA GLY A 222 -25.55 -32.85 -23.56
C GLY A 222 -24.29 -33.08 -22.69
N TYR A 223 -23.63 -32.00 -22.29
CA TYR A 223 -22.49 -31.98 -21.40
C TYR A 223 -22.82 -31.11 -20.17
N VAL A 224 -21.97 -31.19 -19.14
CA VAL A 224 -22.14 -30.32 -17.94
C VAL A 224 -21.30 -29.06 -18.09
N PHE A 225 -19.99 -29.20 -18.08
CA PHE A 225 -19.03 -28.14 -18.34
C PHE A 225 -17.83 -28.64 -19.14
N ARG A 226 -17.30 -27.83 -20.02
CA ARG A 226 -15.95 -27.99 -20.57
C ARG A 226 -14.97 -27.66 -19.45
N THR A 227 -13.95 -28.49 -19.23
CA THR A 227 -12.96 -28.34 -18.17
C THR A 227 -11.61 -27.94 -18.74
N ASP A 228 -11.02 -26.86 -18.21
CA ASP A 228 -9.67 -26.42 -18.54
C ASP A 228 -8.73 -26.61 -17.34
N LEU A 229 -7.70 -27.47 -17.50
CA LEU A 229 -6.72 -27.75 -16.46
C LEU A 229 -5.34 -27.13 -16.78
N ARG A 230 -5.26 -26.21 -17.73
CA ARG A 230 -3.99 -25.65 -18.22
C ARG A 230 -3.38 -24.59 -17.32
N LEU A 231 -4.12 -24.05 -16.34
CA LEU A 231 -3.62 -23.07 -15.38
C LEU A 231 -2.77 -23.67 -14.24
N ARG A 232 -2.61 -25.00 -14.23
CA ARG A 232 -1.72 -25.68 -13.26
C ARG A 232 -0.24 -25.34 -13.51
N PRO A 233 0.64 -25.48 -12.50
CA PRO A 233 2.07 -25.27 -12.64
C PRO A 233 2.65 -26.04 -13.84
N ASP A 234 3.30 -25.35 -14.76
CA ASP A 234 3.96 -25.86 -15.97
C ASP A 234 3.18 -27.01 -16.66
N PRO A 235 2.07 -26.72 -17.36
CA PRO A 235 1.17 -27.75 -17.91
C PRO A 235 1.80 -28.62 -18.99
N ALA A 236 2.96 -28.21 -19.52
CA ALA A 236 3.67 -29.00 -20.53
C ALA A 236 4.36 -30.24 -19.94
N VAL A 237 4.77 -30.19 -18.67
CA VAL A 237 5.56 -31.25 -18.02
C VAL A 237 4.91 -31.83 -16.76
N THR A 238 3.89 -31.17 -16.19
CA THR A 238 3.21 -31.65 -14.97
C THR A 238 1.96 -32.47 -15.29
N PRO A 239 1.59 -33.44 -14.45
CA PRO A 239 0.34 -34.17 -14.59
C PRO A 239 -0.86 -33.28 -14.27
N VAL A 240 -2.07 -33.75 -14.60
CA VAL A 240 -3.33 -32.99 -14.39
C VAL A 240 -3.73 -32.80 -12.92
N CYS A 241 -3.11 -33.53 -12.00
CA CYS A 241 -3.21 -33.34 -10.56
C CYS A 241 -1.80 -33.32 -9.97
N VAL A 242 -1.50 -32.28 -9.16
CA VAL A 242 -0.16 -32.01 -8.62
C VAL A 242 -0.22 -32.02 -7.10
N SER A 243 0.85 -32.45 -6.41
CA SER A 243 0.92 -32.31 -4.96
C SER A 243 1.01 -30.85 -4.57
N MET A 244 0.46 -30.50 -3.41
CA MET A 244 0.48 -29.10 -2.91
C MET A 244 1.90 -28.59 -2.72
N GLU A 245 2.80 -29.42 -2.19
CA GLU A 245 4.21 -29.07 -2.00
C GLU A 245 4.91 -28.76 -3.33
N ALA A 246 4.71 -29.60 -4.36
CA ALA A 246 5.32 -29.38 -5.67
C ALA A 246 4.79 -28.11 -6.34
N ALA A 247 3.51 -27.80 -6.18
CA ALA A 247 2.91 -26.59 -6.70
C ALA A 247 3.45 -25.33 -5.95
N GLU A 248 3.59 -25.39 -4.64
CA GLU A 248 4.14 -24.32 -3.81
C GLU A 248 5.59 -23.99 -4.22
N ARG A 249 6.46 -25.01 -4.31
CA ARG A 249 7.84 -24.84 -4.80
C ARG A 249 7.91 -24.21 -6.20
N TYR A 250 7.02 -24.61 -7.09
CA TYR A 250 6.99 -24.02 -8.42
C TYR A 250 6.67 -22.53 -8.37
N TYR A 251 5.63 -22.13 -7.65
CA TYR A 251 5.22 -20.73 -7.57
C TYR A 251 6.24 -19.86 -6.83
N GLU A 252 6.92 -20.39 -5.80
CA GLU A 252 7.98 -19.67 -5.10
C GLU A 252 9.22 -19.44 -5.97
N GLY A 253 9.62 -20.43 -6.77
CA GLY A 253 10.85 -20.38 -7.55
C GLY A 253 10.69 -19.89 -8.99
N LEU A 254 9.61 -20.26 -9.67
CA LEU A 254 9.40 -20.09 -11.11
C LEU A 254 8.12 -19.35 -11.48
N GLY A 255 7.27 -19.02 -10.50
CA GLY A 255 5.95 -18.43 -10.73
C GLY A 255 6.04 -17.06 -11.42
N ARG A 256 5.22 -16.87 -12.47
CA ARG A 256 5.20 -15.68 -13.33
C ARG A 256 4.15 -14.68 -12.88
N THR A 257 4.29 -13.42 -13.28
CA THR A 257 3.34 -12.33 -12.93
C THR A 257 1.91 -12.64 -13.36
N TRP A 258 1.69 -13.25 -14.54
CA TRP A 258 0.34 -13.63 -14.96
C TRP A 258 -0.30 -14.73 -14.09
N GLU A 259 0.49 -15.66 -13.53
CA GLU A 259 0.01 -16.68 -12.60
C GLU A 259 -0.40 -16.05 -11.27
N ARG A 260 0.32 -15.02 -10.81
CA ARG A 260 -0.10 -14.21 -9.66
C ARG A 260 -1.46 -13.56 -9.90
N ALA A 261 -1.65 -12.92 -11.07
CA ALA A 261 -2.92 -12.31 -11.45
C ALA A 261 -4.06 -13.36 -11.52
N ALA A 262 -3.79 -14.55 -12.04
CA ALA A 262 -4.76 -15.63 -12.07
C ALA A 262 -5.17 -16.09 -10.65
N HIS A 263 -4.22 -16.13 -9.71
CA HIS A 263 -4.47 -16.54 -8.32
C HIS A 263 -5.25 -15.53 -7.48
N ILE A 264 -5.40 -14.26 -7.92
CA ILE A 264 -6.33 -13.30 -7.27
C ILE A 264 -7.73 -13.90 -7.15
N LYS A 265 -8.18 -14.59 -8.21
CA LYS A 265 -9.50 -15.20 -8.31
C LYS A 265 -9.57 -16.61 -7.72
N ALA A 266 -8.46 -17.20 -7.29
CA ALA A 266 -8.40 -18.58 -6.82
C ALA A 266 -9.21 -18.80 -5.54
N ARG A 267 -9.99 -19.91 -5.50
CA ARG A 267 -10.65 -20.43 -4.29
C ARG A 267 -10.83 -21.94 -4.37
N PRO A 268 -10.85 -22.67 -3.26
CA PRO A 268 -11.23 -24.06 -3.28
C PRO A 268 -12.74 -24.18 -3.55
N CYS A 269 -13.13 -25.07 -4.47
CA CYS A 269 -14.51 -25.29 -4.86
C CYS A 269 -14.99 -26.74 -4.67
N GLY A 270 -14.06 -27.65 -4.34
CA GLY A 270 -14.40 -29.07 -4.09
C GLY A 270 -13.28 -29.81 -3.38
N GLY A 271 -13.64 -30.93 -2.74
CA GLY A 271 -12.75 -31.78 -1.98
C GLY A 271 -12.44 -31.28 -0.59
N ASP A 272 -11.17 -31.32 -0.18
CA ASP A 272 -10.71 -30.83 1.11
C ASP A 272 -10.56 -29.30 1.09
N ILE A 273 -11.68 -28.63 1.33
CA ILE A 273 -11.76 -27.15 1.33
C ILE A 273 -10.82 -26.53 2.36
N ALA A 274 -10.65 -27.19 3.53
CA ALA A 274 -9.78 -26.69 4.59
C ALA A 274 -8.31 -26.74 4.16
N ALA A 275 -7.85 -27.83 3.57
CA ALA A 275 -6.51 -27.98 3.02
C ALA A 275 -6.27 -26.97 1.88
N GLY A 276 -7.26 -26.75 1.01
CA GLY A 276 -7.19 -25.76 -0.07
C GLY A 276 -7.04 -24.33 0.43
N ASN A 277 -7.76 -23.93 1.47
CA ASN A 277 -7.63 -22.61 2.09
C ASN A 277 -6.26 -22.45 2.79
N ALA A 278 -5.78 -23.47 3.48
CA ALA A 278 -4.45 -23.49 4.08
C ALA A 278 -3.36 -23.32 3.01
N TYR A 279 -3.49 -24.03 1.88
CA TYR A 279 -2.59 -23.88 0.74
C TYR A 279 -2.56 -22.46 0.17
N LEU A 280 -3.72 -21.85 -0.09
CA LEU A 280 -3.80 -20.48 -0.59
C LEU A 280 -3.24 -19.47 0.43
N THR A 281 -3.31 -19.76 1.73
CA THR A 281 -2.72 -18.93 2.77
C THR A 281 -1.19 -18.98 2.73
N ARG A 282 -0.59 -20.17 2.53
CA ARG A 282 0.87 -20.29 2.33
C ARG A 282 1.34 -19.60 1.05
N LEU A 283 0.51 -19.62 -0.01
CA LEU A 283 0.83 -18.97 -1.30
C LEU A 283 0.67 -17.44 -1.30
N ARG A 284 0.14 -16.84 -0.24
CA ARG A 284 -0.04 -15.37 -0.13
C ARG A 284 1.21 -14.54 -0.45
N PRO A 285 2.42 -14.90 0.02
CA PRO A 285 3.63 -14.13 -0.30
C PRO A 285 3.97 -14.11 -1.79
N PHE A 286 3.63 -15.17 -2.53
CA PHE A 286 3.76 -15.21 -3.99
C PHE A 286 2.75 -14.28 -4.66
N ILE A 287 1.47 -14.34 -4.27
CA ILE A 287 0.39 -13.58 -4.89
C ILE A 287 0.52 -12.10 -4.53
N TRP A 288 0.71 -11.79 -3.24
CA TRP A 288 0.66 -10.46 -2.66
C TRP A 288 2.01 -10.06 -2.08
N ARG A 289 2.86 -9.43 -2.89
CA ARG A 289 4.16 -8.93 -2.44
C ARG A 289 3.99 -7.77 -1.47
N LYS A 290 4.81 -7.72 -0.41
CA LYS A 290 4.75 -6.65 0.62
C LYS A 290 5.14 -5.26 0.11
N HIS A 291 5.87 -5.15 -0.98
CA HIS A 291 6.21 -3.89 -1.65
C HIS A 291 5.27 -3.65 -2.84
N LEU A 292 5.10 -2.40 -3.22
CA LEU A 292 4.32 -2.02 -4.40
C LEU A 292 5.02 -2.56 -5.67
N ASP A 293 4.30 -3.33 -6.45
CA ASP A 293 4.88 -4.06 -7.61
C ASP A 293 4.50 -3.39 -8.93
N PHE A 294 5.10 -2.25 -9.21
CA PHE A 294 4.84 -1.51 -10.45
C PHE A 294 5.37 -2.21 -11.70
N ALA A 295 6.39 -3.07 -11.59
CA ALA A 295 6.84 -3.90 -12.70
C ALA A 295 5.73 -4.82 -13.23
N ALA A 296 4.76 -5.19 -12.38
CA ALA A 296 3.59 -5.95 -12.80
C ALA A 296 2.69 -5.21 -13.81
N ILE A 297 2.69 -3.87 -13.82
CA ILE A 297 1.94 -3.07 -14.80
C ILE A 297 2.47 -3.34 -16.20
N GLN A 298 3.78 -3.23 -16.36
CA GLN A 298 4.41 -3.41 -17.65
C GLN A 298 4.26 -4.85 -18.15
N ASP A 299 4.45 -5.84 -17.27
CA ASP A 299 4.23 -7.24 -17.61
C ASP A 299 2.77 -7.50 -18.07
N ALA A 300 1.79 -6.85 -17.41
CA ALA A 300 0.38 -6.94 -17.78
C ALA A 300 0.10 -6.25 -19.12
N HIS A 301 0.69 -5.06 -19.32
CA HIS A 301 0.58 -4.32 -20.59
C HIS A 301 1.18 -5.10 -21.78
N ASP A 302 2.40 -5.60 -21.63
CA ASP A 302 3.09 -6.40 -22.66
C ASP A 302 2.31 -7.68 -22.98
N MET A 303 1.72 -8.31 -21.97
CA MET A 303 0.87 -9.47 -22.16
C MET A 303 -0.41 -9.11 -22.94
N ARG A 304 -1.06 -7.98 -22.63
CA ARG A 304 -2.23 -7.47 -23.35
C ARG A 304 -1.90 -7.22 -24.82
N LEU A 305 -0.77 -6.55 -25.10
CA LEU A 305 -0.31 -6.29 -26.46
C LEU A 305 -0.05 -7.58 -27.22
N ARG A 306 0.70 -8.53 -26.65
CA ARG A 306 0.99 -9.83 -27.30
C ARG A 306 -0.28 -10.64 -27.60
N ILE A 307 -1.26 -10.64 -26.70
CA ILE A 307 -2.55 -11.31 -26.93
C ILE A 307 -3.29 -10.66 -28.12
N ARG A 308 -3.29 -9.33 -28.21
CA ARG A 308 -3.91 -8.58 -29.31
C ARG A 308 -3.16 -8.84 -30.63
N GLU A 309 -1.83 -8.80 -30.63
CA GLU A 309 -0.98 -9.11 -31.79
C GLU A 309 -1.26 -10.50 -32.33
N HIS A 310 -1.18 -11.50 -31.45
CA HIS A 310 -1.37 -12.89 -31.86
C HIS A 310 -2.76 -13.16 -32.43
N LYS A 311 -3.78 -12.39 -32.04
CA LYS A 311 -5.17 -12.54 -32.52
C LYS A 311 -5.59 -11.53 -33.59
N GLY A 312 -4.72 -10.64 -34.03
CA GLY A 312 -5.00 -9.64 -35.07
C GLY A 312 -6.04 -8.58 -34.66
N LEU A 313 -6.10 -8.23 -33.35
CA LEU A 313 -7.11 -7.32 -32.80
C LEU A 313 -6.59 -5.86 -32.63
N HIS A 314 -5.83 -5.36 -33.62
CA HIS A 314 -5.18 -4.03 -33.56
C HIS A 314 -5.96 -2.89 -34.18
N GLY A 315 -7.06 -3.18 -34.92
CA GLY A 315 -7.82 -2.18 -35.68
C GLY A 315 -8.66 -1.24 -34.82
N ASP A 316 -9.30 -0.28 -35.45
CA ASP A 316 -10.36 0.53 -34.85
C ASP A 316 -11.51 -0.36 -34.36
N ILE A 317 -12.31 0.17 -33.44
CA ILE A 317 -13.47 -0.56 -32.90
C ILE A 317 -14.51 -0.69 -34.02
N THR A 318 -14.61 -1.89 -34.57
CA THR A 318 -15.64 -2.27 -35.55
C THR A 318 -16.53 -3.31 -34.92
N LEU A 319 -17.86 -3.14 -34.96
CA LEU A 319 -18.77 -4.04 -34.23
C LEU A 319 -18.91 -5.42 -34.90
N ASP A 320 -18.74 -5.52 -36.21
CA ASP A 320 -18.88 -6.76 -36.96
C ASP A 320 -17.84 -7.79 -36.50
N SER A 321 -18.30 -8.87 -35.84
CA SER A 321 -17.44 -9.88 -35.23
C SER A 321 -16.48 -9.39 -34.15
N HIS A 322 -16.75 -8.21 -33.57
CA HIS A 322 -15.94 -7.72 -32.47
C HIS A 322 -15.89 -8.71 -31.30
N ASP A 323 -14.69 -8.94 -30.75
CA ASP A 323 -14.53 -9.81 -29.59
C ASP A 323 -14.77 -9.01 -28.32
N MET A 324 -15.95 -9.18 -27.71
CA MET A 324 -16.36 -8.48 -26.48
C MET A 324 -15.45 -8.75 -25.28
N LYS A 325 -14.64 -9.82 -25.31
CA LYS A 325 -13.70 -10.16 -24.24
C LYS A 325 -12.32 -9.59 -24.48
N LEU A 326 -11.74 -9.81 -25.67
CA LEU A 326 -10.34 -9.53 -25.98
C LEU A 326 -10.14 -8.30 -26.88
N GLY A 327 -11.20 -7.83 -27.53
CA GLY A 327 -11.18 -6.63 -28.38
C GLY A 327 -10.94 -5.35 -27.57
N ARG A 328 -10.69 -4.25 -28.29
CA ARG A 328 -10.55 -2.92 -27.68
C ARG A 328 -11.80 -2.56 -26.87
N GLY A 329 -11.62 -2.03 -25.67
CA GLY A 329 -12.69 -1.68 -24.75
C GLY A 329 -13.46 -2.86 -24.17
N GLY A 330 -13.01 -4.11 -24.42
CA GLY A 330 -13.70 -5.31 -23.99
C GLY A 330 -13.52 -5.65 -22.50
N ILE A 331 -14.22 -6.71 -22.06
CA ILE A 331 -14.26 -7.18 -20.67
C ILE A 331 -12.86 -7.35 -20.07
N ARG A 332 -11.92 -7.88 -20.85
CA ARG A 332 -10.56 -8.16 -20.38
C ARG A 332 -9.77 -6.89 -20.03
N GLU A 333 -10.07 -5.75 -20.63
CA GLU A 333 -9.44 -4.48 -20.28
C GLU A 333 -9.86 -4.04 -18.88
N ILE A 334 -11.13 -4.17 -18.55
CA ILE A 334 -11.65 -3.85 -17.20
C ILE A 334 -11.08 -4.80 -16.16
N GLU A 335 -11.05 -6.12 -16.46
CA GLU A 335 -10.45 -7.12 -15.55
C GLU A 335 -8.96 -6.84 -15.32
N PHE A 336 -8.18 -6.56 -16.36
CA PHE A 336 -6.75 -6.26 -16.23
C PHE A 336 -6.49 -4.95 -15.50
N PHE A 337 -7.26 -3.92 -15.80
CA PHE A 337 -7.20 -2.66 -15.07
C PHE A 337 -7.36 -2.87 -13.57
N THR A 338 -8.36 -3.65 -13.16
CA THR A 338 -8.65 -3.96 -11.76
C THR A 338 -7.55 -4.81 -11.13
N GLN A 339 -7.23 -5.96 -11.74
CA GLN A 339 -6.26 -6.93 -11.19
C GLN A 339 -4.85 -6.34 -11.10
N THR A 340 -4.43 -5.53 -12.07
CA THR A 340 -3.10 -4.91 -12.03
C THR A 340 -2.97 -3.98 -10.83
N ARG A 341 -3.99 -3.14 -10.55
CA ARG A 341 -3.99 -2.28 -9.37
C ARG A 341 -4.03 -3.07 -8.06
N GLN A 342 -4.80 -4.15 -8.02
CA GLN A 342 -4.81 -5.04 -6.86
C GLN A 342 -3.43 -5.68 -6.61
N ILE A 343 -2.71 -6.12 -7.64
CA ILE A 343 -1.35 -6.68 -7.50
C ILE A 343 -0.37 -5.64 -6.97
N ILE A 344 -0.49 -4.38 -7.43
CA ILE A 344 0.38 -3.29 -6.98
C ILE A 344 0.24 -3.07 -5.47
N ALA A 345 -0.99 -2.95 -4.98
CA ALA A 345 -1.27 -2.44 -3.64
C ALA A 345 -1.73 -3.50 -2.63
N GLY A 346 -2.30 -4.63 -3.09
CA GLY A 346 -2.91 -5.65 -2.25
C GLY A 346 -1.96 -6.40 -1.31
N GLY A 347 -0.64 -6.26 -1.51
CA GLY A 347 0.36 -6.75 -0.57
C GLY A 347 0.39 -5.95 0.74
N ARG A 348 0.08 -4.66 0.68
CA ARG A 348 0.02 -3.75 1.84
C ARG A 348 -1.38 -3.61 2.41
N ASP A 349 -2.41 -3.56 1.56
CA ASP A 349 -3.82 -3.43 1.97
C ASP A 349 -4.60 -4.70 1.63
N GLU A 350 -4.94 -5.47 2.67
CA GLU A 350 -5.75 -6.70 2.52
C GLU A 350 -7.17 -6.42 2.01
N GLY A 351 -7.72 -5.24 2.24
CA GLY A 351 -9.03 -4.83 1.75
C GLY A 351 -9.15 -4.81 0.22
N LEU A 352 -8.00 -4.68 -0.48
CA LEU A 352 -7.95 -4.71 -1.94
C LEU A 352 -7.96 -6.13 -2.54
N ARG A 353 -7.84 -7.19 -1.72
CA ARG A 353 -7.75 -8.59 -2.17
C ARG A 353 -9.11 -9.18 -2.51
N GLN A 354 -9.88 -8.49 -3.35
CA GLN A 354 -11.20 -8.92 -3.80
C GLN A 354 -11.06 -9.86 -5.01
N ARG A 355 -11.89 -10.92 -5.09
CA ARG A 355 -11.89 -11.86 -6.22
C ARG A 355 -12.73 -11.37 -7.38
N GLY A 356 -13.88 -10.75 -7.09
CA GLY A 356 -14.81 -10.20 -8.08
C GLY A 356 -14.27 -8.91 -8.69
N THR A 357 -14.54 -8.71 -9.98
CA THR A 357 -14.11 -7.52 -10.72
C THR A 357 -14.83 -6.26 -10.20
N VAL A 358 -16.14 -6.33 -9.96
CA VAL A 358 -16.94 -5.22 -9.44
C VAL A 358 -16.54 -4.87 -8.00
N ASP A 359 -16.38 -5.89 -7.15
CA ASP A 359 -15.94 -5.70 -5.78
C ASP A 359 -14.51 -5.12 -5.73
N GLY A 360 -13.65 -5.56 -6.64
CA GLY A 360 -12.30 -5.03 -6.81
C GLY A 360 -12.29 -3.55 -7.17
N LEU A 361 -13.11 -3.12 -8.13
CA LEU A 361 -13.27 -1.71 -8.51
C LEU A 361 -13.79 -0.87 -7.33
N ALA A 362 -14.81 -1.36 -6.62
CA ALA A 362 -15.36 -0.68 -5.45
C ALA A 362 -14.30 -0.55 -4.32
N ALA A 363 -13.54 -1.59 -4.05
CA ALA A 363 -12.46 -1.56 -3.06
C ALA A 363 -11.35 -0.57 -3.45
N LEU A 364 -10.95 -0.54 -4.72
CA LEU A 364 -9.95 0.40 -5.23
C LEU A 364 -10.40 1.86 -5.10
N ALA A 365 -11.67 2.16 -5.40
CA ALA A 365 -12.25 3.50 -5.25
C ALA A 365 -12.31 3.91 -3.78
N SER A 366 -12.83 3.03 -2.91
CA SER A 366 -12.96 3.32 -1.47
C SER A 366 -11.62 3.60 -0.78
N LYS A 367 -10.50 3.15 -1.37
CA LYS A 367 -9.13 3.34 -0.88
C LYS A 367 -8.36 4.41 -1.67
N GLY A 368 -9.02 5.16 -2.57
CA GLY A 368 -8.41 6.24 -3.34
C GLY A 368 -7.43 5.82 -4.44
N TRP A 369 -7.42 4.52 -4.83
CA TRP A 369 -6.58 4.03 -5.93
C TRP A 369 -7.12 4.34 -7.31
N ILE A 370 -8.40 4.62 -7.42
CA ILE A 370 -9.07 5.11 -8.63
C ILE A 370 -10.14 6.12 -8.22
N PRO A 371 -10.49 7.10 -9.07
CA PRO A 371 -11.63 8.00 -8.85
C PRO A 371 -12.96 7.23 -8.80
N ASP A 372 -13.92 7.72 -8.02
CA ASP A 372 -15.23 7.09 -7.87
C ASP A 372 -16.02 7.03 -9.18
N ASP A 373 -15.94 8.05 -10.01
CA ASP A 373 -16.57 8.11 -11.33
C ASP A 373 -16.01 7.04 -12.27
N VAL A 374 -14.69 6.83 -12.29
CA VAL A 374 -14.04 5.77 -13.05
C VAL A 374 -14.53 4.39 -12.61
N ALA A 375 -14.65 4.15 -11.29
CA ALA A 375 -15.18 2.88 -10.78
C ALA A 375 -16.62 2.65 -11.21
N GLN A 376 -17.46 3.68 -11.18
CA GLN A 376 -18.87 3.61 -11.62
C GLN A 376 -18.99 3.35 -13.12
N ILE A 377 -18.23 4.07 -13.95
CA ILE A 377 -18.19 3.89 -15.41
C ILE A 377 -17.80 2.45 -15.76
N LEU A 378 -16.66 1.98 -15.22
CA LEU A 378 -16.16 0.63 -15.52
C LEU A 378 -17.09 -0.47 -15.00
N THR A 379 -17.72 -0.29 -13.83
CA THR A 379 -18.71 -1.23 -13.29
C THR A 379 -19.94 -1.31 -14.18
N GLY A 380 -20.48 -0.17 -14.63
CA GLY A 380 -21.62 -0.11 -15.54
C GLY A 380 -21.33 -0.82 -16.86
N HIS A 381 -20.20 -0.52 -17.47
CA HIS A 381 -19.79 -1.16 -18.73
C HIS A 381 -19.43 -2.63 -18.57
N TYR A 382 -18.81 -3.03 -17.44
CA TYR A 382 -18.57 -4.44 -17.16
C TYR A 382 -19.85 -5.25 -17.15
N ARG A 383 -20.87 -4.78 -16.43
CA ARG A 383 -22.19 -5.44 -16.37
C ARG A 383 -22.85 -5.49 -17.75
N PHE A 384 -22.83 -4.39 -18.47
CA PHE A 384 -23.41 -4.32 -19.83
C PHE A 384 -22.69 -5.26 -20.82
N HIS A 385 -21.36 -5.26 -20.84
CA HIS A 385 -20.58 -6.16 -21.70
C HIS A 385 -20.85 -7.62 -21.39
N ARG A 386 -20.95 -7.97 -20.10
CA ARG A 386 -21.27 -9.32 -19.65
C ARG A 386 -22.70 -9.73 -20.03
N GLU A 387 -23.62 -8.81 -19.95
CA GLU A 387 -24.99 -9.03 -20.39
C GLU A 387 -25.06 -9.32 -21.90
N VAL A 388 -24.40 -8.52 -22.72
CA VAL A 388 -24.28 -8.77 -24.17
C VAL A 388 -23.63 -10.12 -24.46
N GLU A 389 -22.54 -10.45 -23.76
CA GLU A 389 -21.83 -11.73 -23.87
C GLU A 389 -22.76 -12.92 -23.55
N HIS A 390 -23.57 -12.82 -22.50
CA HIS A 390 -24.56 -13.86 -22.16
C HIS A 390 -25.56 -14.07 -23.27
N ARG A 391 -26.10 -13.00 -23.89
CA ARG A 391 -27.08 -13.14 -25.01
C ARG A 391 -26.48 -13.89 -26.19
N VAL A 392 -25.25 -13.54 -26.56
CA VAL A 392 -24.57 -14.21 -27.65
C VAL A 392 -24.34 -15.70 -27.36
N GLN A 393 -24.01 -16.05 -26.09
CA GLN A 393 -23.81 -17.44 -25.67
C GLN A 393 -25.11 -18.24 -25.55
N MET A 394 -26.19 -17.64 -25.04
CA MET A 394 -27.49 -18.28 -24.82
C MET A 394 -28.16 -18.73 -26.12
N MET A 395 -27.89 -18.12 -27.26
CA MET A 395 -28.53 -18.45 -28.51
C MET A 395 -28.35 -19.95 -28.87
N ARG A 396 -27.15 -20.50 -28.69
CA ARG A 396 -26.79 -21.87 -29.13
C ARG A 396 -25.89 -22.64 -28.14
N ASP A 397 -25.76 -22.20 -26.89
CA ASP A 397 -24.83 -22.75 -25.90
C ASP A 397 -23.39 -22.88 -26.44
N THR A 398 -22.90 -21.78 -27.05
CA THR A 398 -21.56 -21.76 -27.65
C THR A 398 -20.64 -20.88 -26.84
N GLN A 399 -19.39 -21.34 -26.67
CA GLN A 399 -18.31 -20.54 -26.03
C GLN A 399 -17.80 -19.49 -27.03
N THR A 400 -18.57 -18.44 -27.20
CA THR A 400 -18.23 -17.33 -28.08
C THR A 400 -18.27 -16.01 -27.36
N HIS A 401 -17.39 -15.10 -27.75
CA HIS A 401 -17.33 -13.71 -27.29
C HIS A 401 -17.53 -12.72 -28.43
N LYS A 402 -17.78 -13.21 -29.64
CA LYS A 402 -17.88 -12.39 -30.84
C LYS A 402 -19.28 -11.91 -31.05
N LEU A 403 -19.42 -10.61 -31.30
CA LEU A 403 -20.66 -10.03 -31.78
C LEU A 403 -21.07 -10.63 -33.17
N PRO A 404 -22.34 -10.57 -33.51
CA PRO A 404 -22.78 -10.97 -34.85
C PRO A 404 -22.03 -10.21 -35.97
N SER A 405 -21.91 -10.84 -37.13
CA SER A 405 -21.33 -10.22 -38.35
C SER A 405 -22.37 -9.76 -39.36
N THR A 406 -23.66 -9.99 -39.07
CA THR A 406 -24.75 -9.68 -39.98
C THR A 406 -25.81 -8.83 -39.30
N GLU A 407 -26.53 -8.01 -40.07
CA GLU A 407 -27.60 -7.17 -39.58
C GLU A 407 -28.72 -7.97 -38.89
N GLY A 408 -29.15 -9.10 -39.48
CA GLY A 408 -30.10 -10.00 -38.85
C GLY A 408 -29.61 -10.61 -37.53
N GLY A 409 -28.31 -10.81 -37.37
CA GLY A 409 -27.71 -11.26 -36.10
C GLY A 409 -27.77 -10.17 -35.03
N PHE A 410 -27.55 -8.92 -35.40
CA PHE A 410 -27.69 -7.78 -34.49
C PHE A 410 -29.18 -7.50 -34.13
N ASP A 411 -30.10 -7.67 -35.10
CA ASP A 411 -31.56 -7.57 -34.83
C ASP A 411 -31.98 -8.64 -33.82
N ARG A 412 -31.53 -9.89 -33.98
CA ARG A 412 -31.79 -10.95 -33.01
C ARG A 412 -31.24 -10.61 -31.62
N LEU A 413 -30.01 -10.08 -31.55
CA LEU A 413 -29.41 -9.64 -30.32
C LEU A 413 -30.19 -8.51 -29.65
N ALA A 414 -30.58 -7.49 -30.39
CA ALA A 414 -31.39 -6.37 -29.91
C ALA A 414 -32.71 -6.87 -29.31
N ARG A 415 -33.40 -7.77 -30.03
CA ARG A 415 -34.65 -8.36 -29.57
C ARG A 415 -34.48 -9.20 -28.30
N MET A 416 -33.36 -9.91 -28.14
CA MET A 416 -33.03 -10.59 -26.90
C MET A 416 -32.76 -9.64 -25.74
N MET A 417 -32.29 -8.43 -26.01
CA MET A 417 -32.14 -7.36 -25.01
C MET A 417 -33.49 -6.64 -24.69
N GLY A 418 -34.59 -7.04 -25.36
CA GLY A 418 -35.90 -6.38 -25.27
C GLY A 418 -35.96 -5.06 -26.04
N GLU A 419 -35.07 -4.84 -27.00
CA GLU A 419 -34.97 -3.60 -27.80
C GLU A 419 -35.39 -3.84 -29.25
N GLY A 420 -36.26 -2.94 -29.76
CA GLY A 420 -36.70 -2.97 -31.15
C GLY A 420 -35.80 -2.20 -32.11
N ASP A 421 -34.89 -1.37 -31.61
CA ASP A 421 -33.97 -0.55 -32.42
C ASP A 421 -32.57 -1.11 -32.40
N THR A 422 -32.21 -1.81 -33.45
CA THR A 422 -30.87 -2.40 -33.67
C THR A 422 -29.77 -1.31 -33.75
N GLY A 423 -30.09 -0.14 -34.32
CA GLY A 423 -29.17 0.97 -34.45
C GLY A 423 -28.80 1.55 -33.08
N ALA A 424 -29.77 1.73 -32.22
CA ALA A 424 -29.56 2.20 -30.84
C ALA A 424 -28.69 1.23 -30.03
N LEU A 425 -28.91 -0.09 -30.13
CA LEU A 425 -28.06 -1.08 -29.48
C LEU A 425 -26.62 -1.03 -30.01
N LYS A 426 -26.44 -0.97 -31.32
CA LYS A 426 -25.09 -0.86 -31.93
C LYS A 426 -24.33 0.36 -31.42
N SER A 427 -24.97 1.54 -31.41
CA SER A 427 -24.37 2.76 -30.88
C SER A 427 -23.98 2.59 -29.42
N ARG A 428 -24.87 2.06 -28.59
CA ARG A 428 -24.59 1.85 -27.15
C ARG A 428 -23.43 0.88 -26.92
N ILE A 429 -23.31 -0.21 -27.70
CA ILE A 429 -22.18 -1.13 -27.61
C ILE A 429 -20.89 -0.43 -28.03
N HIS A 430 -20.90 0.31 -29.15
CA HIS A 430 -19.73 1.04 -29.63
C HIS A 430 -19.26 2.08 -28.61
N ASP A 431 -20.15 2.90 -28.10
CA ASP A 431 -19.83 3.96 -27.15
C ASP A 431 -19.27 3.37 -25.85
N ALA A 432 -19.86 2.28 -25.35
CA ALA A 432 -19.36 1.58 -24.16
C ALA A 432 -17.94 1.02 -24.38
N LEU A 433 -17.66 0.41 -25.54
CA LEU A 433 -16.31 -0.07 -25.88
C LEU A 433 -15.31 1.09 -25.97
N ALA A 434 -15.70 2.20 -26.62
CA ALA A 434 -14.85 3.36 -26.77
C ALA A 434 -14.53 4.03 -25.41
N GLU A 435 -15.53 4.16 -24.55
CA GLU A 435 -15.34 4.76 -23.22
C GLU A 435 -14.46 3.90 -22.32
N VAL A 436 -14.68 2.58 -22.27
CA VAL A 436 -13.78 1.66 -21.54
C VAL A 436 -12.35 1.77 -22.04
N HIS A 437 -12.15 1.79 -23.38
CA HIS A 437 -10.84 1.92 -23.95
C HIS A 437 -10.17 3.24 -23.55
N SER A 438 -10.87 4.36 -23.66
CA SER A 438 -10.37 5.68 -23.27
C SER A 438 -9.96 5.74 -21.81
N VAL A 439 -10.79 5.23 -20.91
CA VAL A 439 -10.51 5.22 -19.46
C VAL A 439 -9.33 4.31 -19.09
N THR A 440 -9.18 3.18 -19.77
CA THR A 440 -8.13 2.20 -19.43
C THR A 440 -6.81 2.46 -20.13
N GLU A 441 -6.80 3.07 -21.34
CA GLU A 441 -5.60 3.30 -22.13
C GLU A 441 -4.66 4.29 -21.46
N GLY A 442 -5.16 5.40 -20.91
CA GLY A 442 -4.36 6.39 -20.19
C GLY A 442 -3.58 5.82 -19.00
N PHE A 443 -4.00 4.67 -18.48
CA PHE A 443 -3.28 3.99 -17.43
C PHE A 443 -2.14 3.09 -17.95
N PHE A 444 -2.31 2.49 -19.14
CA PHE A 444 -1.36 1.53 -19.69
C PHE A 444 -0.37 2.14 -20.69
N ALA A 445 -0.72 3.28 -21.27
CA ALA A 445 0.12 4.03 -22.20
C ALA A 445 0.11 5.50 -21.75
N PRO A 446 1.04 5.95 -20.89
CA PRO A 446 1.27 7.38 -20.78
C PRO A 446 1.61 7.90 -22.18
N ASP A 447 0.88 8.92 -22.63
CA ASP A 447 1.08 9.57 -23.90
C ASP A 447 2.56 9.92 -24.09
N GLY A 448 3.26 9.10 -24.85
CA GLY A 448 4.59 9.44 -25.37
C GLY A 448 4.44 10.54 -26.40
N THR A 449 4.19 11.77 -25.96
CA THR A 449 4.55 12.93 -26.75
C THR A 449 6.05 12.82 -26.97
N ALA A 450 6.47 12.62 -28.21
CA ALA A 450 7.86 12.72 -28.59
C ALA A 450 8.32 14.12 -28.16
N ALA A 451 8.99 14.18 -27.00
CA ALA A 451 9.57 15.39 -26.51
C ALA A 451 10.67 15.76 -27.51
N ASP A 452 10.63 16.99 -27.99
CA ASP A 452 11.68 17.57 -28.81
C ASP A 452 12.98 17.47 -27.98
N THR A 453 13.86 16.54 -28.34
CA THR A 453 15.10 16.30 -27.58
C THR A 453 16.05 17.46 -27.85
N ARG A 454 16.22 18.31 -26.85
CA ARG A 454 17.31 19.31 -26.84
C ARG A 454 18.63 18.58 -27.10
N GLU A 455 19.46 19.17 -27.99
CA GLU A 455 20.84 18.70 -28.17
C GLU A 455 21.63 18.92 -26.85
N LEU A 456 22.09 17.80 -26.27
CA LEU A 456 22.95 17.82 -25.09
C LEU A 456 24.33 18.35 -25.46
N ASP A 457 24.93 19.15 -24.61
CA ASP A 457 26.32 19.51 -24.76
C ASP A 457 27.26 18.32 -24.49
N GLN A 458 28.56 18.48 -24.78
CA GLN A 458 29.53 17.38 -24.69
C GLN A 458 29.65 16.84 -23.24
N ALA A 459 29.56 17.71 -22.22
CA ALA A 459 29.67 17.33 -20.82
C ALA A 459 28.39 16.62 -20.35
N GLU A 460 27.22 17.12 -20.72
CA GLU A 460 25.92 16.50 -20.46
C GLU A 460 25.83 15.11 -21.11
N ALA A 461 26.27 14.99 -22.39
CA ALA A 461 26.27 13.72 -23.11
C ALA A 461 27.20 12.68 -22.44
N GLU A 462 28.30 13.10 -21.80
CA GLU A 462 29.19 12.21 -21.07
C GLU A 462 28.55 11.72 -19.76
N ILE A 463 27.83 12.58 -19.04
CA ILE A 463 27.06 12.20 -17.86
C ILE A 463 26.01 11.14 -18.23
N VAL A 464 25.21 11.41 -19.24
CA VAL A 464 24.13 10.50 -19.68
C VAL A 464 24.68 9.15 -20.17
N ARG A 465 25.87 9.14 -20.78
CA ARG A 465 26.53 7.88 -21.20
C ARG A 465 26.98 7.03 -20.01
N ARG A 466 27.40 7.64 -18.88
CA ARG A 466 27.76 6.91 -17.66
C ARG A 466 26.59 6.17 -17.03
N TRP A 467 25.35 6.60 -17.23
CA TRP A 467 24.14 5.96 -16.65
C TRP A 467 24.09 4.47 -16.97
N GLU A 468 24.49 4.06 -18.18
CA GLU A 468 24.51 2.66 -18.62
C GLU A 468 25.41 1.76 -17.75
N THR A 469 26.34 2.35 -17.00
CA THR A 469 27.27 1.63 -16.12
C THR A 469 26.76 1.44 -14.69
N TYR A 470 25.64 2.09 -14.32
CA TYR A 470 25.17 2.13 -12.95
C TYR A 470 24.47 0.83 -12.52
N PRO A 471 24.54 0.49 -11.21
CA PRO A 471 23.91 -0.73 -10.68
C PRO A 471 22.43 -0.87 -11.02
N CYS A 472 21.67 0.23 -11.03
CA CYS A 472 20.25 0.23 -11.36
C CYS A 472 19.94 -0.15 -12.81
N LEU A 473 20.92 -0.07 -13.72
CA LEU A 473 20.76 -0.39 -15.15
C LEU A 473 21.49 -1.68 -15.57
N ARG A 474 21.87 -2.56 -14.63
CA ARG A 474 22.55 -3.83 -14.94
C ARG A 474 21.63 -4.87 -15.59
N SER A 475 20.33 -4.87 -15.32
CA SER A 475 19.41 -5.83 -15.92
C SER A 475 18.90 -5.34 -17.26
N ALA A 476 18.79 -6.24 -18.25
CA ALA A 476 18.23 -5.91 -19.57
C ALA A 476 16.84 -5.24 -19.44
N ARG A 477 16.05 -5.67 -18.47
CA ARG A 477 14.72 -5.12 -18.21
C ARG A 477 14.76 -3.67 -17.69
N ALA A 478 15.68 -3.35 -16.77
CA ALA A 478 15.86 -1.99 -16.29
C ALA A 478 16.28 -1.04 -17.41
N VAL A 479 17.19 -1.49 -18.29
CA VAL A 479 17.64 -0.72 -19.47
C VAL A 479 16.48 -0.46 -20.42
N GLU A 480 15.66 -1.46 -20.69
CA GLU A 480 14.49 -1.33 -21.59
C GLU A 480 13.50 -0.26 -21.09
N ILE A 481 13.12 -0.34 -19.79
CA ILE A 481 12.19 0.63 -19.17
C ILE A 481 12.82 2.03 -19.17
N PHE A 482 14.07 2.12 -18.74
CA PHE A 482 14.77 3.40 -18.64
C PHE A 482 14.94 4.09 -19.99
N ASN A 483 15.20 3.36 -21.08
CA ASN A 483 15.30 3.93 -22.42
C ASN A 483 13.98 4.55 -22.91
N ARG A 484 12.83 4.06 -22.43
CA ARG A 484 11.54 4.70 -22.72
C ARG A 484 11.33 5.98 -21.92
N LEU A 485 11.76 6.00 -20.64
CA LEU A 485 11.66 7.16 -19.76
C LEU A 485 12.68 8.26 -20.06
N LYS A 486 13.85 7.89 -20.58
CA LYS A 486 15.00 8.77 -20.77
C LYS A 486 14.71 10.06 -21.57
N PRO A 487 13.96 10.04 -22.69
CA PRO A 487 13.63 11.28 -23.42
C PRO A 487 12.79 12.26 -22.57
N ASP A 488 11.76 11.77 -21.89
CA ASP A 488 10.90 12.58 -21.03
C ASP A 488 11.66 13.12 -19.80
N LEU A 489 12.49 12.29 -19.17
CA LEU A 489 13.37 12.70 -18.06
C LEU A 489 14.34 13.82 -18.49
N LEU A 490 14.99 13.66 -19.65
CA LEU A 490 15.92 14.67 -20.15
C LEU A 490 15.21 15.98 -20.50
N ALA A 491 14.00 15.91 -21.07
CA ALA A 491 13.19 17.09 -21.34
C ALA A 491 12.85 17.85 -20.05
N ARG A 492 12.36 17.14 -19.03
CA ARG A 492 12.03 17.75 -17.72
C ARG A 492 13.25 18.32 -17.00
N LEU A 493 14.39 17.63 -17.05
CA LEU A 493 15.66 18.15 -16.51
C LEU A 493 16.15 19.38 -17.26
N ALA A 494 15.90 19.46 -18.58
CA ALA A 494 16.22 20.63 -19.39
C ALA A 494 15.32 21.84 -19.10
N ASP A 495 14.08 21.60 -18.69
CA ASP A 495 13.14 22.65 -18.26
C ASP A 495 13.39 23.13 -16.81
N ALA A 496 14.24 22.41 -16.06
CA ALA A 496 14.62 22.83 -14.73
C ALA A 496 15.34 24.19 -14.76
N PRO A 497 15.22 24.99 -13.72
CA PRO A 497 15.82 26.33 -13.65
C PRO A 497 17.35 26.38 -13.87
N ARG A 498 18.04 25.32 -13.44
CA ARG A 498 19.46 25.06 -13.71
C ARG A 498 19.64 23.66 -14.30
N PRO A 499 19.48 23.49 -15.60
CA PRO A 499 19.45 22.16 -16.25
C PRO A 499 20.69 21.31 -15.99
N HIS A 500 21.87 21.92 -16.03
CA HIS A 500 23.13 21.22 -15.81
C HIS A 500 23.26 20.71 -14.36
N ASP A 501 22.91 21.53 -13.36
CA ASP A 501 22.95 21.14 -11.95
C ASP A 501 21.91 20.05 -11.64
N ALA A 502 20.70 20.19 -12.17
CA ALA A 502 19.65 19.17 -12.06
C ALA A 502 20.09 17.82 -12.63
N LEU A 503 20.76 17.83 -13.78
CA LEU A 503 21.32 16.64 -14.40
C LEU A 503 22.41 15.99 -13.54
N ILE A 504 23.31 16.78 -12.93
CA ILE A 504 24.35 16.26 -12.02
C ILE A 504 23.73 15.64 -10.76
N GLN A 505 22.74 16.29 -10.16
CA GLN A 505 22.05 15.76 -8.97
C GLN A 505 21.28 14.48 -9.31
N PHE A 506 20.61 14.45 -10.45
CA PHE A 506 19.92 13.25 -10.93
C PHE A 506 20.91 12.11 -11.25
N ASP A 507 22.06 12.40 -11.82
CA ASP A 507 23.18 11.47 -11.99
C ASP A 507 23.62 10.88 -10.66
N GLY A 508 23.80 11.72 -9.65
CA GLY A 508 24.11 11.32 -8.28
C GLY A 508 23.03 10.43 -7.65
N PHE A 509 21.76 10.70 -7.92
CA PHE A 509 20.64 9.85 -7.50
C PHE A 509 20.69 8.48 -8.17
N LEU A 510 20.80 8.42 -9.52
CA LEU A 510 20.85 7.16 -10.27
C LEU A 510 22.06 6.29 -9.87
N SER A 511 23.23 6.90 -9.63
CA SER A 511 24.46 6.18 -9.29
C SER A 511 24.37 5.41 -7.98
N ARG A 512 23.51 5.86 -7.06
CA ARG A 512 23.32 5.28 -5.72
C ARG A 512 22.22 4.23 -5.66
N LEU A 513 21.40 4.12 -6.71
CA LEU A 513 20.31 3.15 -6.74
C LEU A 513 20.83 1.71 -6.92
N PRO A 514 20.51 0.78 -6.02
CA PRO A 514 20.98 -0.60 -6.10
C PRO A 514 20.28 -1.41 -7.20
N ALA A 515 19.00 -1.09 -7.52
CA ALA A 515 18.19 -1.76 -8.55
C ALA A 515 17.18 -0.78 -9.14
N GLY A 516 16.97 -0.81 -10.47
CA GLY A 516 16.14 0.16 -11.18
C GLY A 516 14.77 -0.33 -11.63
N VAL A 517 14.54 -1.65 -11.79
CA VAL A 517 13.32 -2.17 -12.44
C VAL A 517 12.04 -1.65 -11.79
N GLN A 518 11.93 -1.75 -10.46
CA GLN A 518 10.73 -1.32 -9.73
C GLN A 518 10.53 0.20 -9.81
N LEU A 519 11.61 0.95 -9.62
CA LEU A 519 11.57 2.40 -9.62
C LEU A 519 11.25 2.97 -11.00
N PHE A 520 11.88 2.44 -12.05
CA PHE A 520 11.62 2.91 -13.42
C PHE A 520 10.22 2.55 -13.89
N SER A 521 9.71 1.36 -13.54
CA SER A 521 8.31 1.00 -13.78
C SER A 521 7.35 1.92 -13.04
N LEU A 522 7.74 2.36 -11.83
CA LEU A 522 7.01 3.31 -11.04
C LEU A 522 6.94 4.69 -11.70
N PHE A 523 8.05 5.19 -12.23
CA PHE A 523 8.13 6.44 -12.96
C PHE A 523 7.30 6.41 -14.24
N GLU A 524 7.36 5.31 -14.97
CA GLU A 524 6.57 5.09 -16.18
C GLU A 524 5.06 5.12 -15.90
N ALA A 525 4.65 4.56 -14.78
CA ALA A 525 3.25 4.55 -14.36
C ALA A 525 2.75 5.87 -13.74
N ASN A 526 3.66 6.75 -13.29
CA ASN A 526 3.32 7.96 -12.55
C ASN A 526 4.18 9.15 -12.99
N PRO A 527 3.83 9.83 -14.08
CA PRO A 527 4.58 10.99 -14.58
C PRO A 527 4.75 12.12 -13.55
N THR A 528 3.75 12.33 -12.68
CA THR A 528 3.82 13.32 -11.59
C THR A 528 4.90 13.00 -10.55
N LEU A 529 5.28 11.74 -10.40
CA LEU A 529 6.39 11.34 -9.55
C LEU A 529 7.74 11.68 -10.19
N VAL A 530 7.82 11.64 -11.53
CA VAL A 530 9.00 12.10 -12.27
C VAL A 530 9.19 13.59 -12.05
N ASP A 531 8.11 14.40 -12.10
CA ASP A 531 8.15 15.83 -11.77
C ASP A 531 8.69 16.06 -10.35
N LEU A 532 8.17 15.31 -9.38
CA LEU A 532 8.64 15.40 -7.99
C LEU A 532 10.14 15.09 -7.85
N ILE A 533 10.63 14.05 -8.53
CA ILE A 533 12.03 13.65 -8.46
C ILE A 533 12.94 14.68 -9.16
N VAL A 534 12.51 15.22 -10.28
CA VAL A 534 13.22 16.29 -10.98
C VAL A 534 13.25 17.55 -10.12
N ASP A 535 12.12 17.92 -9.51
CA ASP A 535 12.04 19.04 -8.55
C ASP A 535 13.01 18.85 -7.38
N ILE A 536 13.03 17.66 -6.77
CA ILE A 536 13.93 17.34 -5.66
C ILE A 536 15.39 17.41 -6.12
N ALA A 537 15.72 16.85 -7.29
CA ALA A 537 17.07 16.89 -7.84
C ALA A 537 17.53 18.33 -8.16
N ALA A 538 16.62 19.16 -8.67
CA ALA A 538 16.90 20.55 -9.01
C ALA A 538 17.00 21.48 -7.78
N THR A 539 16.36 21.12 -6.66
CA THR A 539 16.07 22.02 -5.54
C THR A 539 16.80 21.64 -4.26
N ALA A 540 16.85 20.35 -3.91
CA ALA A 540 17.29 19.86 -2.61
C ALA A 540 18.28 18.68 -2.75
N PRO A 541 19.59 18.95 -2.99
CA PRO A 541 20.60 17.92 -3.17
C PRO A 541 20.69 16.92 -2.01
N ALA A 542 20.53 17.37 -0.75
CA ALA A 542 20.53 16.49 0.41
C ALA A 542 19.35 15.49 0.37
N LEU A 543 18.15 15.95 -0.03
CA LEU A 543 16.98 15.11 -0.17
C LEU A 543 17.10 14.15 -1.37
N ALA A 544 17.69 14.59 -2.48
CA ALA A 544 18.01 13.75 -3.64
C ALA A 544 19.02 12.65 -3.26
N ALA A 545 20.06 13.00 -2.51
CA ALA A 545 21.03 12.04 -1.99
C ALA A 545 20.38 11.04 -1.03
N TYR A 546 19.49 11.50 -0.15
CA TYR A 546 18.71 10.65 0.75
C TYR A 546 17.85 9.64 -0.01
N LEU A 547 17.12 10.07 -1.05
CA LEU A 547 16.35 9.21 -1.93
C LEU A 547 17.19 8.15 -2.64
N GLY A 548 18.36 8.52 -3.14
CA GLY A 548 19.26 7.59 -3.80
C GLY A 548 19.67 6.42 -2.91
N HIS A 549 19.78 6.64 -1.59
CA HIS A 549 20.07 5.59 -0.63
C HIS A 549 18.82 4.84 -0.13
N ASN A 550 17.66 5.43 -0.24
CA ASN A 550 16.41 4.94 0.38
C ASN A 550 15.23 4.95 -0.62
N ALA A 551 15.43 4.44 -1.83
CA ALA A 551 14.44 4.48 -2.93
C ALA A 551 13.07 3.86 -2.56
N GLN A 552 13.04 2.94 -1.60
CA GLN A 552 11.80 2.34 -1.08
C GLN A 552 10.84 3.34 -0.43
N VAL A 553 11.32 4.52 -0.05
CA VAL A 553 10.49 5.59 0.52
C VAL A 553 9.49 6.13 -0.52
N LEU A 554 9.82 6.04 -1.81
CA LEU A 554 8.91 6.44 -2.89
C LEU A 554 7.63 5.58 -2.94
N ASP A 555 7.67 4.35 -2.43
CA ASP A 555 6.49 3.52 -2.27
C ASP A 555 5.44 4.16 -1.36
N ALA A 556 5.87 4.96 -0.38
CA ALA A 556 4.96 5.67 0.53
C ALA A 556 4.24 6.83 -0.17
N VAL A 557 4.91 7.49 -1.12
CA VAL A 557 4.33 8.63 -1.89
C VAL A 557 3.08 8.21 -2.66
N ILE A 558 3.03 6.94 -3.09
CA ILE A 558 1.96 6.41 -3.95
C ILE A 558 0.84 5.78 -3.12
N GLY A 559 1.11 5.45 -1.86
CA GLY A 559 0.17 4.74 -0.99
C GLY A 559 -1.10 5.51 -0.59
N GLY A 560 -1.36 6.68 -1.17
CA GLY A 560 -2.56 7.51 -0.92
C GLY A 560 -2.47 8.34 0.37
N GLY A 561 -1.91 7.82 1.46
CA GLY A 561 -1.79 8.52 2.74
C GLY A 561 -0.65 9.54 2.85
N PHE A 562 0.16 9.71 1.79
CA PHE A 562 1.33 10.59 1.84
C PHE A 562 0.96 12.07 2.00
N PHE A 563 -0.15 12.50 1.42
CA PHE A 563 -0.65 13.87 1.46
C PHE A 563 -1.82 14.07 2.45
N GLU A 564 -2.14 13.07 3.26
CA GLU A 564 -3.14 13.20 4.34
C GLU A 564 -2.64 14.14 5.45
N ASP A 565 -3.53 14.56 6.34
CA ASP A 565 -3.19 15.34 7.51
C ASP A 565 -2.17 14.63 8.41
N TRP A 566 -1.38 15.40 9.17
CA TRP A 566 -0.41 14.87 10.11
C TRP A 566 -1.11 14.10 11.24
N PRO A 567 -0.78 12.82 11.49
CA PRO A 567 -1.50 12.01 12.47
C PRO A 567 -1.20 12.38 13.94
N GLY A 568 -0.12 13.12 14.19
CA GLY A 568 0.34 13.47 15.53
C GLY A 568 1.16 12.38 16.24
N ALA A 569 1.84 12.78 17.32
CA ALA A 569 2.80 11.94 18.04
C ALA A 569 2.18 10.62 18.56
N GLU A 570 0.96 10.65 19.12
CA GLU A 570 0.33 9.46 19.69
C GLU A 570 -0.06 8.43 18.62
N ALA A 571 -0.60 8.88 17.50
CA ALA A 571 -0.94 7.98 16.41
C ALA A 571 0.31 7.39 15.75
N LEU A 572 1.37 8.18 15.58
CA LEU A 572 2.67 7.69 15.09
C LEU A 572 3.26 6.62 16.02
N PHE A 573 3.23 6.86 17.32
CA PHE A 573 3.66 5.88 18.33
C PHE A 573 2.86 4.58 18.23
N ALA A 574 1.53 4.66 18.19
CA ALA A 574 0.66 3.49 18.09
C ALA A 574 0.91 2.69 16.81
N GLN A 575 1.08 3.37 15.66
CA GLN A 575 1.41 2.73 14.39
C GLN A 575 2.75 2.00 14.44
N LEU A 576 3.79 2.63 15.03
CA LEU A 576 5.10 2.01 15.14
C LEU A 576 5.06 0.80 16.05
N VAL A 577 4.42 0.87 17.22
CA VAL A 577 4.27 -0.27 18.14
C VAL A 577 3.57 -1.44 17.47
N ALA A 578 2.43 -1.22 16.81
CA ALA A 578 1.71 -2.26 16.08
C ALA A 578 2.58 -2.92 15.00
N ARG A 579 3.42 -2.15 14.30
CA ARG A 579 4.37 -2.67 13.32
C ARG A 579 5.45 -3.53 13.98
N LEU A 580 6.00 -3.10 15.12
CA LEU A 580 7.06 -3.83 15.83
C LEU A 580 6.58 -5.18 16.41
N GLU A 581 5.32 -5.28 16.81
CA GLU A 581 4.73 -6.53 17.29
C GLU A 581 4.69 -7.63 16.22
N THR A 582 4.63 -7.26 14.94
CA THR A 582 4.63 -8.21 13.82
C THR A 582 6.02 -8.75 13.48
N LEU A 583 7.09 -8.17 14.04
CA LEU A 583 8.47 -8.50 13.68
C LEU A 583 9.07 -9.52 14.66
N PRO A 584 9.81 -10.54 14.15
CA PRO A 584 10.11 -11.74 14.89
C PRO A 584 11.15 -11.55 16.01
N ASP A 585 12.12 -10.66 15.83
CA ASP A 585 13.28 -10.54 16.72
C ASP A 585 13.74 -9.09 16.89
N TYR A 586 14.73 -8.92 17.77
CA TYR A 586 15.28 -7.62 18.14
C TYR A 586 15.87 -6.87 16.94
N GLU A 587 16.67 -7.53 16.09
CA GLU A 587 17.31 -6.89 14.94
C GLU A 587 16.28 -6.48 13.89
N ALA A 588 15.30 -7.34 13.61
CA ALA A 588 14.20 -7.04 12.71
C ALA A 588 13.38 -5.83 13.19
N ARG A 589 13.15 -5.70 14.51
CA ARG A 589 12.46 -4.54 15.10
C ARG A 589 13.26 -3.26 14.93
N LEU A 590 14.57 -3.29 15.15
CA LEU A 590 15.42 -2.13 14.94
C LEU A 590 15.45 -1.68 13.46
N ASP A 591 15.58 -2.62 12.52
CA ASP A 591 15.56 -2.30 11.08
C ASP A 591 14.17 -1.89 10.60
N GLY A 592 13.11 -2.49 11.16
CA GLY A 592 11.73 -2.09 10.91
C GLY A 592 11.43 -0.65 11.32
N THR A 593 11.97 -0.23 12.47
CA THR A 593 11.88 1.17 12.94
C THR A 593 12.60 2.12 11.99
N ARG A 594 13.81 1.76 11.51
CA ARG A 594 14.58 2.58 10.56
C ARG A 594 13.82 2.81 9.27
N ARG A 595 13.23 1.77 8.69
CA ARG A 595 12.40 1.89 7.48
C ARG A 595 11.20 2.78 7.70
N TRP A 596 10.47 2.56 8.78
CA TRP A 596 9.28 3.34 9.12
C TRP A 596 9.63 4.83 9.36
N MET A 597 10.70 5.11 10.11
CA MET A 597 11.17 6.47 10.36
C MET A 597 11.56 7.19 9.06
N LYS A 598 12.25 6.50 8.14
CA LYS A 598 12.66 7.08 6.85
C LYS A 598 11.45 7.47 5.98
N GLU A 599 10.40 6.67 5.97
CA GLU A 599 9.15 6.95 5.25
C GLU A 599 8.54 8.28 5.74
N TRP A 600 8.40 8.45 7.05
CA TRP A 600 7.86 9.66 7.65
C TRP A 600 8.78 10.88 7.53
N HIS A 601 10.07 10.68 7.74
CA HIS A 601 11.07 11.75 7.60
C HIS A 601 11.08 12.34 6.18
N PHE A 602 11.03 11.48 5.17
CA PHE A 602 10.93 11.90 3.78
C PHE A 602 9.64 12.68 3.50
N ARG A 603 8.51 12.20 4.03
CA ARG A 603 7.22 12.89 3.90
C ARG A 603 7.29 14.33 4.42
N ILE A 604 7.83 14.52 5.62
CA ILE A 604 7.98 15.87 6.21
C ILE A 604 8.83 16.75 5.29
N GLY A 605 9.97 16.23 4.81
CA GLY A 605 10.86 16.98 3.91
C GLY A 605 10.19 17.38 2.60
N VAL A 606 9.43 16.49 1.97
CA VAL A 606 8.68 16.80 0.73
C VAL A 606 7.55 17.80 0.99
N HIS A 607 6.82 17.67 2.09
CA HIS A 607 5.75 18.63 2.45
C HIS A 607 6.31 20.03 2.65
N LEU A 608 7.45 20.15 3.33
CA LEU A 608 8.14 21.43 3.52
C LEU A 608 8.65 21.98 2.17
N LEU A 609 9.30 21.14 1.36
CA LEU A 609 9.82 21.54 0.05
C LEU A 609 8.71 22.09 -0.86
N ARG A 610 7.55 21.43 -0.88
CA ARG A 610 6.39 21.80 -1.69
C ARG A 610 5.55 22.94 -1.08
N GLY A 611 5.90 23.44 0.11
CA GLY A 611 5.15 24.47 0.81
C GLY A 611 3.79 24.05 1.35
N LEU A 612 3.60 22.75 1.55
CA LEU A 612 2.37 22.20 2.14
C LEU A 612 2.31 22.43 3.66
N ILE A 613 3.47 22.53 4.28
CA ILE A 613 3.62 22.89 5.70
C ILE A 613 4.70 23.95 5.86
N PRO A 614 4.58 24.88 6.81
CA PRO A 614 5.61 25.84 7.14
C PRO A 614 6.74 25.18 7.97
N THR A 615 7.93 25.81 8.01
CA THR A 615 9.09 25.32 8.77
C THR A 615 8.82 25.06 10.24
N ARG A 616 7.98 25.87 10.90
CA ARG A 616 7.61 25.68 12.32
C ARG A 616 6.84 24.38 12.55
N GLU A 617 5.91 24.07 11.67
CA GLU A 617 5.17 22.82 11.70
C GLU A 617 6.06 21.61 11.38
N ALA A 618 6.93 21.74 10.39
CA ALA A 618 7.92 20.71 10.08
C ALA A 618 8.79 20.36 11.31
N GLY A 619 9.23 21.38 12.07
CA GLY A 619 10.00 21.20 13.31
C GLY A 619 9.24 20.41 14.39
N THR A 620 7.94 20.68 14.52
CA THR A 620 7.05 19.91 15.41
C THR A 620 6.89 18.47 14.92
N GLN A 621 6.67 18.26 13.62
CA GLN A 621 6.51 16.94 13.02
C GLN A 621 7.78 16.08 13.13
N TYR A 622 8.97 16.64 12.90
CA TYR A 622 10.24 15.96 13.15
C TYR A 622 10.41 15.55 14.62
N THR A 623 9.93 16.39 15.55
CA THR A 623 9.98 16.09 16.99
C THR A 623 8.98 14.96 17.35
N ASP A 624 7.75 15.02 16.83
CA ASP A 624 6.75 13.96 17.03
C ASP A 624 7.26 12.60 16.53
N LEU A 625 7.96 12.61 15.38
CA LEU A 625 8.58 11.41 14.82
C LEU A 625 9.69 10.87 15.73
N ALA A 626 10.56 11.74 16.26
CA ALA A 626 11.62 11.35 17.18
C ALA A 626 11.05 10.82 18.51
N ASP A 627 10.02 11.47 19.04
CA ASP A 627 9.32 11.02 20.24
C ASP A 627 8.70 9.63 20.05
N ALA A 628 8.02 9.39 18.93
CA ALA A 628 7.43 8.09 18.61
C ALA A 628 8.51 6.99 18.52
N VAL A 629 9.64 7.27 17.87
CA VAL A 629 10.77 6.34 17.77
C VAL A 629 11.37 6.03 19.14
N ILE A 630 11.68 7.05 19.95
CA ILE A 630 12.27 6.88 21.29
C ILE A 630 11.34 6.05 22.17
N ARG A 631 10.04 6.40 22.21
CA ARG A 631 9.01 5.74 23.01
C ARG A 631 8.81 4.28 22.61
N ALA A 632 8.85 3.96 21.33
CA ALA A 632 8.65 2.60 20.83
C ALA A 632 9.90 1.71 20.99
N ILE A 633 11.10 2.26 20.79
CA ILE A 633 12.36 1.50 20.88
C ILE A 633 12.80 1.29 22.33
N TRP A 634 12.49 2.20 23.24
CA TRP A 634 12.91 2.09 24.64
C TRP A 634 12.49 0.76 25.29
N PRO A 635 11.20 0.36 25.28
CA PRO A 635 10.81 -0.93 25.85
C PRO A 635 11.45 -2.12 25.11
N VAL A 636 11.62 -2.06 23.79
CA VAL A 636 12.27 -3.13 23.01
C VAL A 636 13.72 -3.37 23.48
N VAL A 637 14.46 -2.29 23.78
CA VAL A 637 15.83 -2.37 24.30
C VAL A 637 15.83 -2.88 25.73
N VAL A 638 14.92 -2.40 26.58
CA VAL A 638 14.79 -2.84 27.99
C VAL A 638 14.51 -4.34 28.04
N ASP A 639 13.53 -4.83 27.27
CA ASP A 639 13.15 -6.24 27.25
C ASP A 639 14.31 -7.13 26.77
N ASN A 640 14.98 -6.72 25.68
CA ASN A 640 16.15 -7.46 25.20
C ASN A 640 17.29 -7.49 26.22
N PHE A 641 17.54 -6.39 26.92
CA PHE A 641 18.56 -6.31 27.96
C PHE A 641 18.18 -7.16 29.19
N ALA A 642 16.89 -7.17 29.55
CA ALA A 642 16.34 -7.92 30.69
C ALA A 642 16.48 -9.44 30.52
N VAL A 643 16.46 -9.99 29.31
CA VAL A 643 16.69 -11.42 29.04
C VAL A 643 17.96 -11.94 29.76
N LYS A 644 18.98 -11.11 29.86
CA LYS A 644 20.28 -11.46 30.42
C LYS A 644 20.48 -10.94 31.83
N HIS A 645 20.07 -9.70 32.07
CA HIS A 645 20.42 -8.96 33.29
C HIS A 645 19.27 -8.81 34.28
N GLY A 646 18.06 -9.25 33.92
CA GLY A 646 16.84 -9.07 34.70
C GLY A 646 16.17 -7.73 34.46
N ASN A 647 15.03 -7.52 35.09
CA ASN A 647 14.28 -6.27 34.95
C ASN A 647 15.07 -5.08 35.51
N PRO A 648 14.75 -3.85 35.08
CA PRO A 648 15.34 -2.64 35.65
C PRO A 648 15.12 -2.59 37.19
N PRO A 649 16.19 -2.46 38.00
CA PRO A 649 16.03 -2.38 39.44
C PRO A 649 15.41 -1.05 39.85
N GLY A 650 14.51 -1.09 40.83
CA GLY A 650 13.77 0.08 41.33
C GLY A 650 12.59 0.49 40.44
N ALA A 651 12.24 1.78 40.40
CA ALA A 651 11.16 2.30 39.58
C ALA A 651 11.44 2.39 38.07
N GLY A 652 12.67 2.10 37.65
CA GLY A 652 13.07 2.19 36.23
C GLY A 652 13.81 3.49 35.89
N ALA A 653 13.80 3.84 34.59
CA ALA A 653 14.46 5.04 34.07
C ALA A 653 13.61 5.80 33.07
N ALA A 654 13.77 7.12 33.06
CA ALA A 654 13.17 8.04 32.10
C ALA A 654 14.23 8.61 31.14
N ILE A 655 13.85 8.78 29.88
CA ILE A 655 14.61 9.47 28.83
C ILE A 655 14.15 10.91 28.79
N ILE A 656 15.08 11.83 28.98
CA ILE A 656 14.84 13.24 29.00
C ILE A 656 15.39 13.86 27.71
N GLY A 657 14.54 14.51 26.93
CA GLY A 657 14.94 15.30 25.77
C GLY A 657 15.40 16.68 26.18
N MET A 658 16.54 17.10 25.66
CA MET A 658 17.17 18.39 25.92
C MET A 658 17.23 19.22 24.63
N GLY A 659 17.74 20.43 24.67
CA GLY A 659 18.02 21.25 23.50
C GLY A 659 16.81 21.43 22.56
N SER A 660 17.00 21.19 21.26
CA SER A 660 15.97 21.30 20.23
C SER A 660 14.87 20.23 20.38
N LEU A 661 15.23 19.02 20.83
CA LEU A 661 14.25 17.96 21.12
C LEU A 661 13.35 18.37 22.30
N GLY A 662 13.93 18.94 23.34
CA GLY A 662 13.18 19.41 24.50
C GLY A 662 12.25 20.59 24.15
N ALA A 663 12.70 21.52 23.33
CA ALA A 663 11.93 22.66 22.84
C ALA A 663 10.92 22.34 21.72
N ARG A 664 10.84 21.08 21.27
CA ARG A 664 9.99 20.61 20.15
C ARG A 664 10.26 21.33 18.83
N SER A 665 11.54 21.54 18.51
CA SER A 665 12.00 22.31 17.36
C SER A 665 13.17 21.61 16.64
N LEU A 666 12.96 20.32 16.22
CA LEU A 666 13.95 19.60 15.44
C LEU A 666 13.94 20.04 13.97
N THR A 667 15.06 19.92 13.31
CA THR A 667 15.21 20.07 11.85
C THR A 667 15.46 18.70 11.21
N ALA A 668 15.48 18.64 9.88
CA ALA A 668 15.70 17.42 9.12
C ALA A 668 16.99 16.65 9.51
N THR A 669 18.03 17.34 9.96
CA THR A 669 19.34 16.75 10.27
C THR A 669 19.75 16.94 11.73
N SER A 670 18.78 17.19 12.63
CA SER A 670 19.07 17.37 14.06
C SER A 670 19.53 16.07 14.71
N ASP A 671 20.56 16.17 15.54
CA ASP A 671 20.90 15.18 16.55
C ASP A 671 19.93 15.25 17.74
N LEU A 672 19.90 14.18 18.55
CA LEU A 672 19.07 14.12 19.74
C LEU A 672 19.92 14.39 20.99
N ASP A 673 19.67 15.50 21.65
CA ASP A 673 20.21 15.77 22.96
C ASP A 673 19.42 15.02 24.02
N LEU A 674 20.03 14.02 24.66
CA LEU A 674 19.35 13.14 25.63
C LEU A 674 20.12 13.03 26.95
N ILE A 675 19.39 12.89 28.06
CA ILE A 675 19.93 12.39 29.32
C ILE A 675 19.06 11.29 29.89
N MET A 676 19.66 10.39 30.66
CA MET A 676 18.95 9.30 31.32
C MET A 676 18.96 9.48 32.83
N ILE A 677 17.75 9.50 33.41
CA ILE A 677 17.54 9.60 34.85
C ILE A 677 16.81 8.34 35.33
N TYR A 678 17.30 7.69 36.39
CA TYR A 678 16.69 6.49 36.96
C TYR A 678 16.42 6.65 38.44
N ASP A 679 15.45 5.87 38.94
CA ASP A 679 15.18 5.81 40.37
C ASP A 679 15.42 4.39 40.87
N PRO A 680 16.44 4.19 41.76
CA PRO A 680 16.78 2.88 42.30
C PRO A 680 15.80 2.36 43.33
N GLU A 681 14.93 3.19 43.95
CA GLU A 681 14.07 2.84 45.07
C GLU A 681 14.74 1.97 46.15
N GLY A 682 16.04 2.13 46.34
CA GLY A 682 16.83 1.36 47.31
C GLY A 682 17.31 -0.01 46.82
N GLU A 683 17.04 -0.38 45.57
CA GLU A 683 17.48 -1.63 44.97
C GLU A 683 18.94 -1.52 44.55
N ASP A 684 19.79 -2.39 45.08
CA ASP A 684 21.24 -2.38 44.77
C ASP A 684 21.64 -3.20 43.55
N MET A 685 20.83 -4.18 43.14
CA MET A 685 21.16 -5.12 42.09
C MET A 685 19.92 -5.57 41.31
N SER A 686 20.09 -5.89 40.03
CA SER A 686 19.07 -6.55 39.20
C SER A 686 18.96 -8.06 39.49
N ASP A 687 17.85 -8.68 39.07
CA ASP A 687 17.43 -10.05 39.38
C ASP A 687 17.70 -11.10 38.29
N GLY A 688 18.47 -10.76 37.23
CA GLY A 688 18.67 -11.63 36.07
C GLY A 688 19.71 -12.74 36.26
N ARG A 689 19.90 -13.53 35.17
CA ARG A 689 20.92 -14.61 35.14
C ARG A 689 22.37 -14.09 35.36
N ARG A 690 22.61 -12.85 34.99
CA ARG A 690 23.85 -12.11 35.18
C ARG A 690 23.54 -10.79 35.83
N PRO A 691 23.24 -10.78 37.12
CA PRO A 691 22.84 -9.58 37.85
C PRO A 691 23.93 -8.51 37.77
N LEU A 692 23.50 -7.27 37.78
CA LEU A 692 24.36 -6.08 37.76
C LEU A 692 24.02 -5.17 38.93
N ALA A 693 25.01 -4.52 39.52
CA ALA A 693 24.74 -3.41 40.43
C ALA A 693 23.95 -2.31 39.70
N THR A 694 22.98 -1.73 40.36
CA THR A 694 21.99 -0.79 39.81
C THR A 694 22.61 0.31 38.95
N ARG A 695 23.67 0.97 39.46
CA ARG A 695 24.43 1.98 38.68
C ARG A 695 25.05 1.39 37.40
N THR A 696 25.56 0.18 37.44
CA THR A 696 26.17 -0.50 36.30
C THR A 696 25.08 -0.95 35.30
N TYR A 697 23.95 -1.38 35.83
CA TYR A 697 22.80 -1.77 35.03
C TYR A 697 22.35 -0.61 34.12
N TYR A 698 22.03 0.54 34.72
CA TYR A 698 21.56 1.70 33.97
C TYR A 698 22.62 2.29 33.04
N ALA A 699 23.90 2.27 33.42
CA ALA A 699 24.97 2.71 32.54
C ALA A 699 25.06 1.82 31.27
N ARG A 700 24.94 0.49 31.43
CA ARG A 700 24.97 -0.45 30.28
C ARG A 700 23.67 -0.42 29.48
N LEU A 701 22.53 -0.27 30.13
CA LEU A 701 21.24 -0.12 29.45
C LEU A 701 21.24 1.15 28.60
N THR A 702 21.75 2.27 29.12
CA THR A 702 21.93 3.50 28.35
C THR A 702 22.79 3.27 27.10
N GLN A 703 23.92 2.57 27.26
CA GLN A 703 24.79 2.27 26.12
C GLN A 703 24.11 1.37 25.08
N ALA A 704 23.30 0.41 25.52
CA ALA A 704 22.49 -0.42 24.62
C ALA A 704 21.46 0.42 23.87
N PHE A 705 20.79 1.36 24.54
CA PHE A 705 19.83 2.28 23.93
C PHE A 705 20.49 3.23 22.92
N LEU A 706 21.62 3.83 23.28
CA LEU A 706 22.41 4.65 22.36
C LEU A 706 22.81 3.86 21.11
N THR A 707 23.25 2.61 21.31
CA THR A 707 23.60 1.72 20.21
C THR A 707 22.39 1.44 19.30
N ALA A 708 21.22 1.21 19.87
CA ALA A 708 19.99 0.99 19.09
C ALA A 708 19.63 2.20 18.21
N LEU A 709 19.83 3.43 18.70
CA LEU A 709 19.56 4.65 17.96
C LEU A 709 20.65 5.00 16.92
N SER A 710 21.94 4.89 17.31
CA SER A 710 23.03 5.48 16.54
C SER A 710 23.87 4.49 15.73
N ALA A 711 23.81 3.17 16.03
CA ALA A 711 24.59 2.20 15.28
C ALA A 711 24.10 2.06 13.83
N PRO A 712 25.01 2.07 12.84
CA PRO A 712 24.67 1.77 11.47
C PRO A 712 24.32 0.28 11.33
N MET A 713 23.11 -0.01 10.89
CA MET A 713 22.63 -1.35 10.55
C MET A 713 22.36 -1.45 9.05
N ALA A 714 21.72 -2.55 8.59
CA ALA A 714 21.40 -2.73 7.18
C ALA A 714 20.58 -1.57 6.60
N GLU A 715 19.67 -1.02 7.40
CA GLU A 715 18.82 0.14 7.06
C GLU A 715 19.43 1.50 7.49
N GLY A 716 20.74 1.57 7.77
CA GLY A 716 21.41 2.77 8.25
C GLY A 716 21.23 3.02 9.75
N ARG A 717 21.33 4.29 10.18
CA ARG A 717 21.13 4.72 11.58
C ARG A 717 19.76 5.41 11.73
N LEU A 718 19.24 5.48 12.97
CA LEU A 718 18.05 6.27 13.29
C LEU A 718 18.41 7.75 13.50
N TYR A 719 19.17 8.01 14.58
CA TYR A 719 19.61 9.35 14.94
C TYR A 719 21.04 9.35 15.44
N GLU A 720 21.72 10.48 15.32
CA GLU A 720 22.88 10.78 16.13
C GLU A 720 22.39 11.24 17.52
N VAL A 721 23.12 10.86 18.57
CA VAL A 721 22.71 11.16 19.95
C VAL A 721 23.84 11.86 20.67
N ASP A 722 23.51 13.01 21.29
CA ASP A 722 24.41 13.76 22.15
C ASP A 722 23.96 13.67 23.61
N MET A 723 24.87 13.28 24.48
CA MET A 723 24.64 13.21 25.93
C MET A 723 25.53 14.17 26.71
N ARG A 724 26.11 15.19 26.05
CA ARG A 724 27.00 16.13 26.71
C ARG A 724 26.32 17.04 27.74
N LEU A 725 25.01 17.19 27.65
CA LEU A 725 24.18 17.99 28.58
C LEU A 725 23.84 17.24 29.88
N ARG A 726 24.37 16.02 30.09
CA ARG A 726 24.19 15.30 31.35
C ARG A 726 25.03 15.92 32.48
N PRO A 727 24.64 15.70 33.78
CA PRO A 727 25.41 16.17 34.94
C PRO A 727 26.89 15.86 34.84
N SER A 728 27.75 16.86 35.08
CA SER A 728 29.22 16.82 34.94
C SER A 728 29.68 16.56 33.49
N GLY A 729 28.84 16.73 32.48
CA GLY A 729 29.17 16.60 31.07
C GLY A 729 29.84 15.27 30.69
N ARG A 730 30.94 15.31 29.94
CA ARG A 730 31.67 14.10 29.52
C ARG A 730 32.29 13.32 30.65
N GLN A 731 32.55 13.94 31.83
CA GLN A 731 33.14 13.30 32.99
C GLN A 731 32.10 12.59 33.87
N GLY A 732 30.86 12.97 33.78
CA GLY A 732 29.76 12.38 34.50
C GLY A 732 29.30 11.01 33.99
N PRO A 733 28.55 10.25 34.83
CA PRO A 733 28.01 8.97 34.43
C PRO A 733 27.00 9.15 33.29
N VAL A 734 26.87 8.13 32.43
CA VAL A 734 25.92 8.18 31.28
C VAL A 734 24.46 8.05 31.72
N ALA A 735 24.20 7.54 32.93
CA ALA A 735 22.89 7.51 33.57
C ALA A 735 23.05 8.02 35.02
N THR A 736 22.14 8.86 35.50
CA THR A 736 22.21 9.48 36.82
C THR A 736 20.97 9.11 37.62
N SER A 737 21.12 8.76 38.94
CA SER A 737 19.94 8.56 39.77
C SER A 737 19.26 9.89 40.07
N ILE A 738 17.95 9.86 40.28
CA ILE A 738 17.15 11.08 40.56
C ILE A 738 17.68 11.85 41.75
N ASP A 739 18.12 11.15 42.82
CA ASP A 739 18.67 11.80 44.00
C ASP A 739 20.04 12.45 43.75
N SER A 740 20.92 11.76 42.98
CA SER A 740 22.20 12.34 42.55
C SER A 740 22.00 13.52 41.61
N PHE A 741 20.97 13.47 40.74
CA PHE A 741 20.60 14.57 39.86
C PHE A 741 20.19 15.80 40.68
N ARG A 742 19.29 15.63 41.68
CA ARG A 742 18.85 16.72 42.56
C ARG A 742 20.01 17.35 43.34
N ALA A 743 20.83 16.49 43.95
CA ALA A 743 22.01 16.97 44.70
C ALA A 743 22.97 17.74 43.82
N TYR A 744 23.30 17.21 42.65
CA TYR A 744 24.17 17.86 41.68
C TYR A 744 23.64 19.22 41.23
N GLN A 745 22.35 19.29 40.85
CA GLN A 745 21.75 20.56 40.39
C GLN A 745 21.71 21.62 41.47
N LYS A 746 21.61 21.20 42.71
CA LYS A 746 21.59 22.12 43.85
C LYS A 746 22.99 22.67 44.23
N ASP A 747 23.98 21.75 44.25
CA ASP A 747 25.25 22.05 44.94
C ASP A 747 26.45 22.29 43.99
N GLU A 748 26.39 21.70 42.76
CA GLU A 748 27.57 21.61 41.87
C GLU A 748 27.34 22.19 40.47
N ALA A 749 26.07 22.23 40.00
CA ALA A 749 25.75 22.60 38.63
C ALA A 749 26.09 24.08 38.33
N TRP A 750 26.55 24.30 37.11
CA TRP A 750 26.85 25.64 36.60
C TRP A 750 25.59 26.32 36.05
N THR A 751 25.59 27.63 35.96
CA THR A 751 24.47 28.40 35.39
C THR A 751 24.06 27.90 34.00
N TRP A 752 25.03 27.52 33.13
CA TRP A 752 24.74 27.03 31.78
C TRP A 752 23.99 25.66 31.79
N GLU A 753 24.19 24.83 32.82
CA GLU A 753 23.42 23.58 32.98
C GLU A 753 21.98 23.83 33.36
N HIS A 754 21.76 24.84 34.23
CA HIS A 754 20.40 25.31 34.54
C HIS A 754 19.71 25.95 33.31
N LEU A 755 20.44 26.72 32.48
CA LEU A 755 19.92 27.23 31.20
C LEU A 755 19.48 26.10 30.29
N ALA A 756 20.27 25.02 30.17
CA ALA A 756 19.92 23.86 29.37
C ALA A 756 18.66 23.17 29.89
N LEU A 757 18.44 23.11 31.20
CA LEU A 757 17.26 22.52 31.82
C LEU A 757 15.97 23.28 31.54
N THR A 758 16.02 24.55 31.14
CA THR A 758 14.82 25.32 30.77
C THR A 758 14.06 24.65 29.64
N ARG A 759 14.75 23.95 28.73
CA ARG A 759 14.17 23.25 27.57
C ARG A 759 13.94 21.75 27.82
N ALA A 760 14.37 21.23 28.97
CA ALA A 760 14.29 19.80 29.24
C ALA A 760 12.86 19.32 29.42
N ARG A 761 12.53 18.15 28.85
CA ARG A 761 11.23 17.47 29.03
C ARG A 761 11.39 15.96 29.05
N VAL A 762 10.49 15.26 29.73
CA VAL A 762 10.41 13.81 29.67
C VAL A 762 9.88 13.39 28.29
N VAL A 763 10.57 12.44 27.63
CA VAL A 763 10.13 11.83 26.38
C VAL A 763 9.42 10.51 26.65
N THR A 764 10.03 9.65 27.49
CA THR A 764 9.45 8.36 27.89
C THR A 764 10.04 7.91 29.23
N GLY A 765 9.33 7.03 29.91
CA GLY A 765 9.74 6.41 31.18
C GLY A 765 8.53 6.11 32.06
N PRO A 766 8.72 5.41 33.19
CA PRO A 766 7.65 5.21 34.16
C PRO A 766 7.13 6.54 34.72
N ASP A 767 5.82 6.63 34.93
CA ASP A 767 5.16 7.86 35.41
C ASP A 767 5.76 8.37 36.74
N SER A 768 6.16 7.47 37.66
CA SER A 768 6.81 7.82 38.92
C SER A 768 8.14 8.54 38.72
N VAL A 769 9.00 8.01 37.81
CA VAL A 769 10.32 8.62 37.53
C VAL A 769 10.13 9.91 36.75
N ALA A 770 9.19 9.95 35.79
CA ALA A 770 8.85 11.14 35.04
C ALA A 770 8.36 12.29 35.97
N ALA A 771 7.45 11.98 36.87
CA ALA A 771 6.96 12.96 37.87
C ALA A 771 8.06 13.42 38.82
N ALA A 772 8.93 12.51 39.29
CA ALA A 772 10.07 12.84 40.15
C ALA A 772 11.07 13.77 39.45
N TYR A 773 11.33 13.54 38.14
CA TYR A 773 12.17 14.41 37.32
C TYR A 773 11.56 15.80 37.10
N GLU A 774 10.27 15.87 36.74
CA GLU A 774 9.59 17.16 36.52
C GLU A 774 9.52 17.96 37.83
N ALA A 775 9.32 17.29 38.98
CA ALA A 775 9.43 17.96 40.28
C ALA A 775 10.84 18.50 40.54
N ALA A 776 11.88 17.70 40.29
CA ALA A 776 13.26 18.14 40.44
C ALA A 776 13.61 19.30 39.50
N ARG A 777 13.12 19.27 38.25
CA ARG A 777 13.26 20.40 37.33
C ARG A 777 12.58 21.67 37.84
N ALA A 778 11.33 21.54 38.30
CA ALA A 778 10.58 22.65 38.89
C ALA A 778 11.29 23.25 40.11
N GLU A 779 11.86 22.41 40.99
CA GLU A 779 12.70 22.84 42.10
C GLU A 779 13.90 23.70 41.63
N VAL A 780 14.59 23.22 40.56
CA VAL A 780 15.72 23.98 39.97
C VAL A 780 15.26 25.30 39.38
N MET A 781 14.12 25.34 38.64
CA MET A 781 13.59 26.59 38.10
C MET A 781 13.24 27.58 39.21
N ALA A 782 12.79 27.12 40.36
CA ALA A 782 12.40 27.91 41.52
C ALA A 782 13.57 28.34 42.43
N PHE A 783 14.82 27.99 42.13
CA PHE A 783 15.97 28.45 42.92
C PHE A 783 16.06 29.96 42.91
N ASP A 784 16.26 30.57 44.07
CA ASP A 784 16.59 31.97 44.22
C ASP A 784 18.02 32.24 43.72
N ARG A 785 18.18 33.10 42.74
CA ARG A 785 19.44 33.38 42.06
C ARG A 785 19.78 34.86 42.12
N ASP A 786 21.06 35.16 42.24
CA ASP A 786 21.57 36.50 42.04
C ASP A 786 21.47 36.87 40.55
N PRO A 787 20.59 37.78 40.10
CA PRO A 787 20.45 38.14 38.71
C PRO A 787 21.75 38.66 38.10
N ALA A 788 22.58 39.41 38.87
CA ALA A 788 23.82 39.95 38.37
C ALA A 788 24.82 38.80 38.03
N LYS A 789 24.83 37.73 38.85
CA LYS A 789 25.67 36.55 38.57
C LYS A 789 25.20 35.81 37.35
N VAL A 790 23.87 35.56 37.18
CA VAL A 790 23.34 34.85 36.01
C VAL A 790 23.68 35.62 34.74
N VAL A 791 23.50 36.98 34.75
CA VAL A 791 23.84 37.82 33.60
C VAL A 791 25.35 37.81 33.30
N ALA A 792 26.20 37.86 34.30
CA ALA A 792 27.66 37.76 34.14
C ALA A 792 28.07 36.41 33.52
N ASP A 793 27.49 35.29 33.98
CA ASP A 793 27.73 33.96 33.45
C ASP A 793 27.26 33.85 31.99
N VAL A 794 26.12 34.44 31.63
CA VAL A 794 25.60 34.52 30.26
C VAL A 794 26.55 35.32 29.35
N ILE A 795 27.06 36.46 29.81
CA ILE A 795 28.04 37.26 29.05
C ILE A 795 29.33 36.46 28.82
N ASP A 796 29.87 35.80 29.84
CA ASP A 796 31.06 34.97 29.71
C ASP A 796 30.83 33.84 28.71
N MET A 797 29.67 33.20 28.73
CA MET A 797 29.32 32.12 27.80
C MET A 797 29.18 32.63 26.36
N ARG A 798 28.53 33.77 26.13
CA ARG A 798 28.47 34.44 24.80
C ARG A 798 29.87 34.69 24.25
N ASN A 799 30.80 35.25 25.07
CA ASN A 799 32.16 35.51 24.65
C ASN A 799 32.94 34.26 24.30
N ARG A 800 32.85 33.21 25.09
CA ARG A 800 33.44 31.89 24.80
C ARG A 800 32.93 31.26 23.52
N ILE A 801 31.61 31.38 23.24
CA ILE A 801 31.00 30.88 22.00
C ILE A 801 31.55 31.64 20.81
N ALA A 802 31.64 32.98 20.90
CA ALA A 802 32.17 33.86 19.85
C ALA A 802 33.66 33.55 19.56
N GLU A 803 34.48 33.28 20.60
CA GLU A 803 35.90 32.92 20.44
C GLU A 803 36.10 31.51 19.86
N ALA A 804 35.25 30.56 20.27
CA ALA A 804 35.41 29.14 19.89
C ALA A 804 34.86 28.81 18.48
N LYS A 805 33.94 29.61 17.99
CA LYS A 805 33.24 29.36 16.71
C LYS A 805 33.18 30.63 15.88
N THR A 806 34.01 30.71 14.82
CA THR A 806 33.84 31.69 13.76
C THR A 806 32.59 31.35 12.97
N GLY A 807 31.58 32.23 12.99
CA GLY A 807 30.30 32.01 12.26
C GLY A 807 30.53 31.91 10.75
N GLY A 808 29.59 31.22 10.08
CA GLY A 808 29.61 30.91 8.64
C GLY A 808 29.18 32.08 7.73
N GLY A 809 29.14 33.33 8.22
CA GLY A 809 28.69 34.51 7.44
C GLY A 809 27.24 34.88 7.71
N ALA A 810 26.69 35.79 6.91
CA ALA A 810 25.33 36.36 7.07
C ALA A 810 24.22 35.29 7.02
N LEU A 811 24.45 34.18 6.35
CA LEU A 811 23.52 33.06 6.20
C LEU A 811 23.66 31.98 7.29
N ASP A 812 24.55 32.13 8.26
CA ASP A 812 24.61 31.24 9.42
C ASP A 812 23.51 31.62 10.42
N ALA A 813 22.38 30.96 10.33
CA ALA A 813 21.24 31.24 11.21
C ALA A 813 21.54 30.98 12.70
N LYS A 814 22.52 30.11 13.01
CA LYS A 814 22.77 29.63 14.39
C LYS A 814 23.78 30.48 15.13
N LEU A 815 24.90 30.81 14.47
CA LEU A 815 26.07 31.43 15.10
C LEU A 815 26.25 32.91 14.67
N GLY A 816 26.27 33.79 15.62
CA GLY A 816 26.44 35.22 15.42
C GLY A 816 25.78 36.04 16.53
N VAL A 817 26.13 37.31 16.65
CA VAL A 817 25.50 38.23 17.60
C VAL A 817 24.06 38.51 17.10
N GLY A 818 23.10 38.31 17.98
CA GLY A 818 21.68 38.43 17.63
C GLY A 818 21.09 37.27 16.84
N HIS A 819 21.85 36.20 16.55
CA HIS A 819 21.40 35.00 15.89
C HIS A 819 20.73 34.02 16.88
N LEU A 820 20.26 32.82 16.41
CA LEU A 820 19.48 31.87 17.20
C LEU A 820 20.10 31.56 18.56
N GLN A 821 21.38 31.16 18.58
CA GLN A 821 22.04 30.73 19.82
C GLN A 821 22.17 31.89 20.83
N ASP A 822 22.37 33.09 20.34
CA ASP A 822 22.51 34.30 21.14
C ASP A 822 21.18 34.70 21.79
N VAL A 823 20.12 34.74 20.98
CA VAL A 823 18.75 35.05 21.45
C VAL A 823 18.26 33.95 22.41
N GLU A 824 18.47 32.71 22.10
CA GLU A 824 18.05 31.56 22.92
C GLU A 824 18.71 31.55 24.30
N LEU A 825 19.98 31.93 24.37
CA LEU A 825 20.71 32.02 25.64
C LEU A 825 20.09 33.07 26.58
N VAL A 826 19.73 34.22 26.04
CA VAL A 826 19.11 35.30 26.83
C VAL A 826 17.67 34.95 27.18
N ALA A 827 16.92 34.31 26.29
CA ALA A 827 15.57 33.81 26.57
C ALA A 827 15.56 32.78 27.72
N GLN A 828 16.53 31.87 27.73
CA GLN A 828 16.71 30.90 28.83
C GLN A 828 17.06 31.57 30.16
N ALA A 829 17.88 32.62 30.12
CA ALA A 829 18.19 33.43 31.33
C ALA A 829 16.92 34.13 31.84
N ALA A 830 16.07 34.64 30.96
CA ALA A 830 14.80 35.23 31.35
C ALA A 830 13.88 34.18 32.02
N ALA A 831 13.78 32.98 31.47
CA ALA A 831 13.02 31.91 32.09
C ALA A 831 13.56 31.53 33.49
N LEU A 832 14.89 31.46 33.67
CA LEU A 832 15.48 31.15 34.96
C LEU A 832 15.22 32.26 36.01
N LEU A 833 15.35 33.54 35.63
CA LEU A 833 15.19 34.66 36.52
C LEU A 833 13.73 34.95 36.87
N SER A 834 12.81 34.56 36.00
CA SER A 834 11.37 34.70 36.23
C SER A 834 10.72 33.42 36.81
N HIS A 835 11.51 32.39 37.12
CA HIS A 835 11.04 31.06 37.59
C HIS A 835 10.03 30.41 36.63
N ASP A 836 10.13 30.68 35.31
CA ASP A 836 9.21 30.16 34.32
C ASP A 836 9.58 28.73 33.93
N THR A 837 8.58 27.91 33.65
CA THR A 837 8.74 26.53 33.26
C THR A 837 8.53 26.28 31.75
N ALA A 838 8.22 27.34 30.98
CA ALA A 838 8.09 27.29 29.53
C ALA A 838 9.39 26.81 28.87
N ARG A 839 9.25 26.00 27.81
CA ARG A 839 10.37 25.33 27.14
C ARG A 839 10.72 25.94 25.79
N ASP A 840 9.78 26.61 25.16
CA ASP A 840 9.99 27.21 23.85
C ASP A 840 10.53 28.64 23.98
N PRO A 841 11.43 29.06 23.06
CA PRO A 841 12.07 30.38 23.13
C PRO A 841 11.12 31.56 23.05
N ALA A 842 10.02 31.44 22.28
CA ALA A 842 9.06 32.54 22.14
C ALA A 842 8.34 32.81 23.46
N SER A 843 7.91 31.78 24.17
CA SER A 843 7.32 31.89 25.52
C SER A 843 8.33 32.44 26.53
N GLN A 844 9.60 32.00 26.47
CA GLN A 844 10.66 32.50 27.35
C GLN A 844 10.97 33.99 27.15
N ILE A 845 10.98 34.46 25.90
CA ILE A 845 11.11 35.91 25.56
C ILE A 845 9.90 36.69 26.07
N ALA A 846 8.68 36.17 25.84
CA ALA A 846 7.46 36.81 26.33
C ALA A 846 7.45 36.93 27.87
N GLN A 847 7.99 35.91 28.56
CA GLN A 847 8.14 35.98 30.02
C GLN A 847 9.17 37.01 30.48
N GLY A 848 10.25 37.17 29.72
CA GLY A 848 11.21 38.26 29.96
C GLY A 848 10.57 39.67 29.88
N VAL A 849 9.61 39.83 28.92
CA VAL A 849 8.80 41.04 28.84
C VAL A 849 7.83 41.17 30.02
N ALA A 850 7.12 40.08 30.34
CA ALA A 850 6.12 40.06 31.43
C ALA A 850 6.76 40.35 32.81
N SER A 851 7.98 39.87 33.03
CA SER A 851 8.75 40.16 34.26
C SER A 851 9.30 41.59 34.33
N GLY A 852 9.23 42.34 33.22
CA GLY A 852 9.75 43.72 33.14
C GLY A 852 11.28 43.80 32.95
N TRP A 853 11.97 42.67 32.72
CA TRP A 853 13.39 42.68 32.37
C TRP A 853 13.60 43.15 30.92
N PHE A 854 12.75 42.73 30.00
CA PHE A 854 12.78 43.21 28.63
C PHE A 854 11.67 44.26 28.41
N SER A 855 11.96 45.31 27.70
CA SER A 855 10.91 46.14 27.14
C SER A 855 10.19 45.42 25.97
N ASP A 856 8.97 45.89 25.65
CA ASP A 856 8.21 45.39 24.49
C ASP A 856 9.01 45.48 23.18
N ALA A 857 9.82 46.53 23.01
CA ALA A 857 10.64 46.69 21.80
C ALA A 857 11.79 45.70 21.74
N GLN A 858 12.45 45.44 22.86
CA GLN A 858 13.54 44.47 22.95
C GLN A 858 13.01 43.05 22.77
N GLY A 859 11.88 42.70 23.40
CA GLY A 859 11.20 41.41 23.21
C GLY A 859 10.83 41.19 21.74
N ARG A 860 10.27 42.18 21.06
CA ARG A 860 9.96 42.10 19.62
C ARG A 860 11.22 41.92 18.79
N ALA A 861 12.28 42.67 19.00
CA ALA A 861 13.52 42.57 18.24
C ALA A 861 14.14 41.16 18.34
N MET A 862 14.18 40.59 19.55
CA MET A 862 14.65 39.22 19.78
C MET A 862 13.74 38.17 19.12
N SER A 863 12.40 38.31 19.24
CA SER A 863 11.43 37.35 18.63
C SER A 863 11.49 37.38 17.11
N ASP A 864 11.59 38.59 16.50
CA ASP A 864 11.64 38.73 15.04
C ASP A 864 12.93 38.13 14.45
N SER A 865 14.06 38.32 15.14
CA SER A 865 15.33 37.70 14.76
C SER A 865 15.25 36.19 14.92
N HIS A 866 14.77 35.70 16.07
CA HIS A 866 14.63 34.25 16.34
C HIS A 866 13.75 33.56 15.30
N ASP A 867 12.59 34.14 14.97
CA ASP A 867 11.65 33.54 14.01
C ASP A 867 12.26 33.47 12.60
N LEU A 868 12.89 34.55 12.12
CA LEU A 868 13.53 34.57 10.81
C LEU A 868 14.71 33.57 10.74
N MET A 869 15.58 33.60 11.75
CA MET A 869 16.73 32.70 11.81
C MET A 869 16.32 31.23 11.95
N TRP A 870 15.25 30.94 12.70
CA TRP A 870 14.70 29.58 12.78
C TRP A 870 14.21 29.09 11.42
N ARG A 871 13.45 29.91 10.68
CA ARG A 871 12.96 29.57 9.33
C ARG A 871 14.12 29.29 8.39
N LEU A 872 15.13 30.15 8.41
CA LEU A 872 16.35 29.96 7.63
C LEU A 872 17.07 28.67 8.02
N GLN A 873 17.25 28.41 9.31
CA GLN A 873 17.90 27.18 9.81
C GLN A 873 17.17 25.93 9.37
N ALA A 874 15.85 25.90 9.51
CA ALA A 874 15.05 24.73 9.17
C ALA A 874 15.04 24.46 7.66
N ALA A 875 14.92 25.49 6.83
CA ALA A 875 14.98 25.39 5.38
C ALA A 875 16.40 24.99 4.91
N SER A 876 17.45 25.61 5.45
CA SER A 876 18.83 25.30 5.06
C SER A 876 19.22 23.86 5.38
N LYS A 877 18.74 23.30 6.49
CA LYS A 877 18.98 21.90 6.89
C LYS A 877 18.26 20.86 6.02
N LEU A 878 17.24 21.26 5.28
CA LEU A 878 16.63 20.43 4.24
C LEU A 878 17.44 20.48 2.93
N LEU A 879 18.04 21.63 2.62
CA LEU A 879 18.69 21.90 1.35
C LEU A 879 20.16 21.46 1.32
N SER A 880 20.89 21.58 2.44
CA SER A 880 22.33 21.32 2.50
C SER A 880 22.78 20.73 3.83
N ASP A 881 23.72 19.78 3.76
CA ASP A 881 24.41 19.23 4.94
C ASP A 881 25.53 20.15 5.46
N GLY A 882 25.92 21.15 4.66
CA GLY A 882 26.99 22.12 4.95
C GLY A 882 26.50 23.55 5.17
N PRO A 883 27.41 24.53 5.20
CA PRO A 883 27.06 25.93 5.17
C PRO A 883 26.21 26.28 3.94
N LEU A 884 25.21 27.13 4.14
CA LEU A 884 24.33 27.55 3.07
C LEU A 884 25.10 28.46 2.10
N ASP A 885 25.07 28.13 0.83
CA ASP A 885 25.61 28.92 -0.27
C ASP A 885 24.49 29.12 -1.30
N LEU A 886 24.00 30.36 -1.38
CA LEU A 886 22.88 30.73 -2.26
C LEU A 886 23.21 30.49 -3.73
N ASP A 887 24.44 30.75 -4.13
CA ASP A 887 24.91 30.57 -5.52
C ASP A 887 24.94 29.08 -5.89
N ALA A 888 25.16 28.19 -4.90
CA ALA A 888 25.18 26.75 -5.09
C ALA A 888 23.79 26.14 -5.08
N LEU A 889 22.78 26.85 -4.58
CA LEU A 889 21.40 26.37 -4.59
C LEU A 889 20.76 26.54 -5.96
N GLY A 890 20.05 25.50 -6.40
CA GLY A 890 19.14 25.62 -7.53
C GLY A 890 17.99 26.59 -7.20
N ARG A 891 17.34 27.13 -8.25
CA ARG A 891 16.26 28.13 -8.10
C ARG A 891 15.13 27.67 -7.17
N GLY A 892 14.80 26.39 -7.18
CA GLY A 892 13.80 25.85 -6.26
C GLY A 892 14.24 25.88 -4.80
N GLY A 893 15.56 25.73 -4.49
CA GLY A 893 16.09 25.92 -3.13
C GLY A 893 16.04 27.37 -2.70
N GLN A 894 16.35 28.29 -3.63
CA GLN A 894 16.19 29.73 -3.43
C GLN A 894 14.70 30.07 -3.21
N ASP A 895 13.79 29.57 -4.03
CA ASP A 895 12.33 29.78 -3.88
C ASP A 895 11.81 29.24 -2.54
N LEU A 896 12.32 28.09 -2.06
CA LEU A 896 11.99 27.59 -0.72
C LEU A 896 12.44 28.58 0.35
N LEU A 897 13.71 29.06 0.30
CA LEU A 897 14.23 30.01 1.27
C LEU A 897 13.45 31.34 1.28
N LEU A 898 13.20 31.91 0.11
CA LEU A 898 12.46 33.15 -0.04
C LEU A 898 11.02 33.02 0.46
N ARG A 899 10.36 31.92 0.11
CA ARG A 899 9.00 31.61 0.59
C ARG A 899 8.94 31.48 2.12
N GLU A 900 9.83 30.67 2.71
CA GLU A 900 9.83 30.42 4.14
C GLU A 900 10.23 31.65 4.95
N THR A 901 11.15 32.48 4.44
CA THR A 901 11.58 33.71 5.11
C THR A 901 10.68 34.89 4.81
N GLY A 902 9.87 34.84 3.75
CA GLY A 902 9.03 35.94 3.29
C GLY A 902 9.78 37.04 2.54
N ALA A 903 11.01 36.78 2.10
CA ALA A 903 11.83 37.74 1.37
C ALA A 903 11.47 37.78 -0.12
N GLU A 904 11.50 38.96 -0.74
CA GLU A 904 11.22 39.11 -2.19
C GLU A 904 12.40 38.76 -3.10
N SER A 905 13.61 38.73 -2.55
CA SER A 905 14.85 38.43 -3.24
C SER A 905 15.96 38.02 -2.27
N GLU A 906 17.00 37.36 -2.80
CA GLU A 906 18.18 36.97 -2.00
C GLU A 906 18.85 38.19 -1.32
N ALA A 907 18.96 39.32 -2.03
CA ALA A 907 19.53 40.52 -1.47
C ALA A 907 18.66 41.09 -0.34
N ALA A 908 17.32 41.03 -0.49
CA ALA A 908 16.38 41.43 0.55
C ALA A 908 16.44 40.47 1.75
N LEU A 909 16.63 39.19 1.52
CA LEU A 909 16.82 38.19 2.59
C LEU A 909 18.06 38.49 3.41
N VAL A 910 19.21 38.72 2.77
CA VAL A 910 20.47 39.01 3.46
C VAL A 910 20.35 40.34 4.24
N GLU A 911 19.77 41.36 3.65
CA GLU A 911 19.53 42.66 4.31
C GLU A 911 18.62 42.51 5.54
N ASP A 912 17.51 41.75 5.43
CA ASP A 912 16.58 41.55 6.55
C ASP A 912 17.24 40.75 7.68
N LEU A 913 18.02 39.68 7.34
CA LEU A 913 18.81 38.91 8.31
C LEU A 913 19.78 39.83 9.08
N GLU A 914 20.58 40.65 8.39
CA GLU A 914 21.52 41.57 9.03
C GLU A 914 20.83 42.61 9.90
N ASN A 915 19.72 43.15 9.43
CA ASN A 915 18.98 44.19 10.16
C ASN A 915 18.34 43.62 11.43
N LYS A 916 17.69 42.46 11.36
CA LYS A 916 17.07 41.81 12.52
C LYS A 916 18.12 41.28 13.50
N ALA A 917 19.19 40.67 13.01
CA ALA A 917 20.31 40.28 13.88
C ALA A 917 20.92 41.48 14.63
N ARG A 918 21.15 42.60 13.95
CA ARG A 918 21.69 43.83 14.54
C ARG A 918 20.71 44.40 15.59
N ALA A 919 19.42 44.43 15.29
CA ALA A 919 18.41 44.90 16.23
C ALA A 919 18.34 44.03 17.48
N ALA A 920 18.36 42.69 17.31
CA ALA A 920 18.39 41.76 18.42
C ALA A 920 19.67 41.86 19.24
N ALA A 921 20.83 41.98 18.57
CA ALA A 921 22.12 42.18 19.25
C ALA A 921 22.13 43.40 20.13
N LEU A 922 21.67 44.56 19.64
CA LEU A 922 21.53 45.76 20.43
C LEU A 922 20.58 45.59 21.62
N ALA A 923 19.44 44.95 21.40
CA ALA A 923 18.48 44.65 22.47
C ALA A 923 19.09 43.73 23.54
N ILE A 924 19.83 42.72 23.12
CA ILE A 924 20.53 41.79 24.03
C ILE A 924 21.59 42.55 24.85
N ASP A 925 22.42 43.38 24.23
CA ASP A 925 23.48 44.10 24.92
C ASP A 925 22.89 45.10 25.94
N GLU A 926 21.77 45.77 25.61
CA GLU A 926 21.06 46.67 26.54
C GLU A 926 20.46 45.88 27.73
N VAL A 927 19.84 44.76 27.45
CA VAL A 927 19.24 43.86 28.48
C VAL A 927 20.31 43.33 29.43
N LEU A 928 21.42 42.86 28.91
CA LEU A 928 22.52 42.32 29.71
C LEU A 928 23.29 43.41 30.48
N ALA A 929 23.26 44.64 30.01
CA ALA A 929 23.83 45.77 30.76
C ALA A 929 23.01 46.15 31.99
N SER A 930 21.76 45.74 32.07
CA SER A 930 20.84 46.09 33.18
C SER A 930 20.12 44.83 33.73
N PRO A 931 20.76 44.05 34.59
CA PRO A 931 20.12 42.89 35.21
C PRO A 931 18.81 43.28 35.89
N PRO A 932 17.81 42.37 35.93
CA PRO A 932 16.56 42.64 36.64
C PRO A 932 16.83 42.84 38.12
N GLY A 933 16.07 43.78 38.76
CA GLY A 933 16.26 44.15 40.17
C GLY A 933 15.75 43.14 41.18
#